data_44e42de52dc0b5c18f2d105f64950b44
#
_entry.id   44e42de52dc0b5c18f2d105f64950b44
#
_cell.length_a   1.000
_cell.length_b   1.000
_cell.length_c   1.000
_cell.angle_alpha   90.00
_cell.angle_beta   90.00
_cell.angle_gamma   90.00
#
_symmetry.space_group_name_H-M   'P 1'
#
loop_
_entity.id
_entity.type
_entity.pdbx_description
1 polymer ?
#
loop_
_entity_poly.entity_id
_entity_poly.type
_entity_poly.pdbx_seq_one_letter_code
_entity_poly.pdbx_strand_id
1 'polypeptide(L)'
;GEGLIVSPSPDVVDAAHKNGVRVLGTVFMPQTAHGGKMEWLEDLLVKNEDGSYPVADKLIEVAQTYGFEGWFMNQETEGTDEEPLTADHAARMQQFIQYFKEQAPDLDLVYYDSMTVDGRMDWQNALTEENLAYLVSEDGEPVADAMFLNFWWTSDTLSDQELLKKSAALASENGINPYDLYAGVDIQSEGYHTEIKWDLFENEKGGTYTSLGLYCPSWAYTSADTIQNFWKQENKLWVNSMGDPSADVKKLSNTQWKGISSYIVERTPLTSLPFVTNFSTGNGYSFFKNGSQISLLDWNNRSIADIMPTYRYIIENGDGNKLSADLDVADAYYGGTSLILRGNMAKDTSSTIKLYAAELTAADNMIYTTAAKAKGTEITLNAVLELEDGSVVTLEGDQNVGEEWTVVSYDTSSIIGKTIKSISYEITSAEDVSGLQLRFGNITMMEADSEENAAVSNLEVLDSEFDEDGMYAGVRLAWNSDTAADYYEVYRVNQDNSRSLLGVSNTTSFYINTLPRTDDTNKSAFEVVPVNAAFEEGNSAQVVMDWPDNSLPKADFAADVTLAAPGTKITFESLCSANTETVNWTFTGADIETAEGESVSVSYPEEGIYNVKVTAVNKAGSIEKEKEGYIVITSDAADGLVLLSQGAGTEADAYVNENEAPEFAVDGDVSTKWCATGAAPHEITLDLGEVNTVSAVDIFHAEAGGESADMNTKSYTILVSQDGNSFEEVYSVTKNTNGTTHNAFTPKDARYVKLVVNKPTQGSDSAARIYEIEVYGIK
;
A
#
# COMPACT_ATOMS: atom_id res chain seq x y z
N GLY A 1 -9.02 -8.18 -9.41
CA GLY A 1 -9.95 -7.06 -9.50
C GLY A 1 -10.92 -7.29 -10.63
N GLU A 2 -12.16 -7.00 -10.40
CA GLU A 2 -13.26 -7.26 -11.34
C GLU A 2 -13.52 -6.08 -12.29
N GLY A 3 -12.64 -5.06 -12.30
CA GLY A 3 -12.81 -3.90 -13.16
C GLY A 3 -12.20 -4.11 -14.53
N LEU A 4 -13.01 -3.99 -15.57
CA LEU A 4 -12.55 -4.01 -16.96
C LEU A 4 -11.90 -2.70 -17.39
N ILE A 5 -12.29 -1.59 -16.78
CA ILE A 5 -11.80 -0.24 -17.07
C ILE A 5 -11.28 0.35 -15.76
N VAL A 6 -9.99 0.62 -15.70
CA VAL A 6 -9.30 1.10 -14.51
C VAL A 6 -8.58 2.41 -14.84
N SER A 7 -9.04 3.51 -14.26
CA SER A 7 -8.29 4.77 -14.28
C SER A 7 -7.12 4.71 -13.31
N PRO A 8 -6.00 5.41 -13.56
CA PRO A 8 -4.95 5.55 -12.58
C PRO A 8 -5.44 6.29 -11.33
N SER A 9 -4.83 6.02 -10.17
CA SER A 9 -5.13 6.77 -8.95
C SER A 9 -4.52 8.18 -9.03
N PRO A 10 -5.16 9.20 -8.44
CA PRO A 10 -4.69 10.59 -8.52
C PRO A 10 -3.26 10.79 -8.03
N ASP A 11 -2.88 10.11 -6.95
CA ASP A 11 -1.54 10.19 -6.37
C ASP A 11 -0.45 9.62 -7.29
N VAL A 12 -0.76 8.62 -8.11
CA VAL A 12 0.14 8.11 -9.16
C VAL A 12 0.27 9.11 -10.30
N VAL A 13 -0.83 9.74 -10.72
CA VAL A 13 -0.82 10.78 -11.76
C VAL A 13 0.04 11.96 -11.31
N ASP A 14 -0.18 12.48 -10.09
CA ASP A 14 0.58 13.60 -9.54
C ASP A 14 2.08 13.30 -9.46
N ALA A 15 2.46 12.14 -8.90
CA ALA A 15 3.87 11.74 -8.78
C ALA A 15 4.54 11.53 -10.14
N ALA A 16 3.83 10.95 -11.12
CA ALA A 16 4.32 10.74 -12.47
C ALA A 16 4.52 12.06 -13.21
N HIS A 17 3.55 12.97 -13.16
CA HIS A 17 3.63 14.30 -13.80
C HIS A 17 4.78 15.13 -13.23
N LYS A 18 4.97 15.12 -11.89
CA LYS A 18 6.12 15.77 -11.24
C LYS A 18 7.46 15.26 -11.79
N ASN A 19 7.53 14.00 -12.20
CA ASN A 19 8.70 13.38 -12.81
C ASN A 19 8.70 13.44 -14.36
N GLY A 20 7.75 14.14 -14.99
CA GLY A 20 7.65 14.28 -16.45
C GLY A 20 7.22 12.97 -17.15
N VAL A 21 6.51 12.08 -16.46
CA VAL A 21 6.07 10.78 -16.96
C VAL A 21 4.59 10.81 -17.26
N ARG A 22 4.19 10.34 -18.44
CA ARG A 22 2.78 10.18 -18.85
C ARG A 22 2.17 8.96 -18.17
N VAL A 23 0.87 9.02 -17.86
CA VAL A 23 0.14 7.94 -17.20
C VAL A 23 -1.07 7.55 -18.02
N LEU A 24 -1.28 6.25 -18.19
CA LEU A 24 -2.43 5.71 -18.92
C LEU A 24 -3.33 4.91 -17.98
N GLY A 25 -4.63 4.98 -18.22
CA GLY A 25 -5.58 4.03 -17.69
C GLY A 25 -5.51 2.70 -18.45
N THR A 26 -6.18 1.67 -17.95
CA THR A 26 -6.22 0.35 -18.60
C THR A 26 -7.65 -0.07 -18.90
N VAL A 27 -7.91 -0.49 -20.14
CA VAL A 27 -9.08 -1.26 -20.53
C VAL A 27 -8.63 -2.71 -20.67
N PHE A 28 -9.11 -3.58 -19.79
CA PHE A 28 -8.68 -4.97 -19.73
C PHE A 28 -9.85 -5.92 -19.95
N MET A 29 -9.74 -6.72 -20.99
CA MET A 29 -10.65 -7.83 -21.29
C MET A 29 -9.84 -9.13 -21.24
N PRO A 30 -9.94 -9.90 -20.15
CA PRO A 30 -9.14 -11.11 -19.95
C PRO A 30 -9.57 -12.23 -20.90
N GLN A 31 -8.72 -13.23 -21.00
CA GLN A 31 -9.04 -14.48 -21.70
C GLN A 31 -10.34 -15.10 -21.14
N THR A 32 -11.12 -15.77 -21.98
CA THR A 32 -12.35 -16.45 -21.57
C THR A 32 -12.11 -17.47 -20.44
N ALA A 33 -10.97 -18.16 -20.47
CA ALA A 33 -10.54 -19.07 -19.40
C ALA A 33 -10.33 -18.37 -18.05
N HIS A 34 -10.11 -17.06 -18.03
CA HIS A 34 -9.94 -16.22 -16.84
C HIS A 34 -11.14 -15.30 -16.57
N GLY A 35 -12.31 -15.66 -17.09
CA GLY A 35 -13.58 -14.99 -16.84
C GLY A 35 -13.93 -13.88 -17.84
N GLY A 36 -13.20 -13.74 -18.96
CA GLY A 36 -13.53 -12.85 -20.05
C GLY A 36 -14.84 -13.22 -20.73
N LYS A 37 -15.59 -12.21 -21.18
CA LYS A 37 -16.90 -12.38 -21.83
C LYS A 37 -16.96 -11.58 -23.12
N MET A 38 -17.45 -12.23 -24.19
CA MET A 38 -17.66 -11.55 -25.47
C MET A 38 -18.65 -10.39 -25.38
N GLU A 39 -19.66 -10.48 -24.48
CA GLU A 39 -20.59 -9.41 -24.19
C GLU A 39 -19.87 -8.08 -23.87
N TRP A 40 -18.77 -8.13 -23.11
CA TRP A 40 -17.99 -6.92 -22.77
C TRP A 40 -17.29 -6.30 -23.99
N LEU A 41 -16.79 -7.13 -24.89
CA LEU A 41 -16.19 -6.67 -26.15
C LEU A 41 -17.27 -6.07 -27.05
N GLU A 42 -18.43 -6.71 -27.14
CA GLU A 42 -19.57 -6.19 -27.90
C GLU A 42 -20.06 -4.84 -27.36
N ASP A 43 -20.17 -4.71 -26.03
CA ASP A 43 -20.57 -3.45 -25.37
C ASP A 43 -19.54 -2.34 -25.62
N LEU A 44 -18.22 -2.65 -25.57
CA LEU A 44 -17.16 -1.70 -25.92
C LEU A 44 -17.32 -1.17 -27.35
N LEU A 45 -17.63 -2.06 -28.29
CA LEU A 45 -17.65 -1.81 -29.71
C LEU A 45 -19.03 -1.33 -30.23
N VAL A 46 -19.98 -1.00 -29.34
CA VAL A 46 -21.26 -0.43 -29.72
C VAL A 46 -21.04 0.89 -30.48
N LYS A 47 -21.63 0.99 -31.67
CA LYS A 47 -21.62 2.19 -32.52
C LYS A 47 -23.02 2.71 -32.70
N ASN A 48 -23.25 3.98 -32.40
CA ASN A 48 -24.52 4.66 -32.60
C ASN A 48 -24.83 4.88 -34.10
N GLU A 49 -26.11 5.20 -34.43
CA GLU A 49 -26.54 5.52 -35.80
C GLU A 49 -25.82 6.75 -36.38
N ASP A 50 -25.37 7.69 -35.54
CA ASP A 50 -24.60 8.87 -35.92
C ASP A 50 -23.12 8.60 -36.14
N GLY A 51 -22.67 7.39 -35.87
CA GLY A 51 -21.27 6.93 -36.01
C GLY A 51 -20.42 7.08 -34.78
N SER A 52 -20.95 7.64 -33.67
CA SER A 52 -20.22 7.78 -32.40
C SER A 52 -20.10 6.44 -31.65
N TYR A 53 -19.08 6.32 -30.77
CA TYR A 53 -18.83 5.19 -29.89
C TYR A 53 -18.99 5.67 -28.43
N PRO A 54 -20.12 5.35 -27.74
CA PRO A 54 -20.38 5.85 -26.39
C PRO A 54 -19.28 5.55 -25.38
N VAL A 55 -18.63 4.37 -25.49
CA VAL A 55 -17.55 4.01 -24.58
C VAL A 55 -16.28 4.80 -24.88
N ALA A 56 -15.94 5.04 -26.15
CA ALA A 56 -14.82 5.90 -26.52
C ALA A 56 -15.00 7.33 -25.96
N ASP A 57 -16.21 7.91 -26.16
CA ASP A 57 -16.53 9.23 -25.62
C ASP A 57 -16.39 9.28 -24.09
N LYS A 58 -16.80 8.21 -23.38
CA LYS A 58 -16.67 8.12 -21.93
C LYS A 58 -15.21 7.94 -21.48
N LEU A 59 -14.41 7.16 -22.19
CA LEU A 59 -12.97 7.01 -21.92
C LEU A 59 -12.24 8.36 -22.07
N ILE A 60 -12.60 9.14 -23.10
CA ILE A 60 -12.06 10.48 -23.32
C ILE A 60 -12.44 11.42 -22.17
N GLU A 61 -13.74 11.46 -21.82
CA GLU A 61 -14.24 12.27 -20.71
C GLU A 61 -13.52 11.97 -19.39
N VAL A 62 -13.33 10.68 -19.07
CA VAL A 62 -12.66 10.25 -17.85
C VAL A 62 -11.19 10.68 -17.86
N ALA A 63 -10.44 10.44 -18.94
CA ALA A 63 -9.04 10.84 -19.03
C ALA A 63 -8.88 12.37 -18.90
N GLN A 64 -9.70 13.15 -19.57
CA GLN A 64 -9.68 14.61 -19.50
C GLN A 64 -10.08 15.15 -18.11
N THR A 65 -11.09 14.51 -17.47
CA THR A 65 -11.57 14.92 -16.14
C THR A 65 -10.53 14.69 -15.05
N TYR A 66 -9.83 13.56 -15.12
CA TYR A 66 -8.81 13.18 -14.11
C TYR A 66 -7.38 13.54 -14.52
N GLY A 67 -7.18 14.07 -15.73
CA GLY A 67 -5.94 14.67 -16.18
C GLY A 67 -4.81 13.68 -16.45
N PHE A 68 -5.13 12.47 -16.92
CA PHE A 68 -4.12 11.49 -17.38
C PHE A 68 -4.14 11.34 -18.92
N GLU A 69 -3.09 10.78 -19.51
CA GLU A 69 -2.79 10.98 -20.92
C GLU A 69 -3.40 9.96 -21.88
N GLY A 70 -4.24 9.03 -21.43
CA GLY A 70 -4.91 8.10 -22.35
C GLY A 70 -5.07 6.69 -21.80
N TRP A 71 -5.10 5.68 -22.70
CA TRP A 71 -5.49 4.33 -22.35
C TRP A 71 -4.59 3.25 -22.94
N PHE A 72 -4.32 2.23 -22.15
CA PHE A 72 -3.78 0.96 -22.61
C PHE A 72 -4.94 0.00 -22.88
N MET A 73 -5.09 -0.43 -24.14
CA MET A 73 -6.14 -1.32 -24.59
C MET A 73 -5.64 -2.76 -24.64
N ASN A 74 -6.01 -3.55 -23.65
CA ASN A 74 -5.68 -4.96 -23.55
C ASN A 74 -6.91 -5.83 -23.80
N GLN A 75 -7.05 -6.34 -25.03
CA GLN A 75 -8.12 -7.24 -25.47
C GLN A 75 -7.59 -8.66 -25.63
N GLU A 76 -7.93 -9.57 -24.71
CA GLU A 76 -7.52 -10.98 -24.75
C GLU A 76 -8.70 -11.95 -24.75
N THR A 77 -9.94 -11.50 -24.85
CA THR A 77 -11.12 -12.38 -24.88
C THR A 77 -11.26 -13.02 -26.26
N GLU A 78 -11.13 -14.31 -26.33
CA GLU A 78 -11.23 -15.11 -27.56
C GLU A 78 -12.66 -15.64 -27.83
N GLY A 79 -13.52 -15.60 -26.80
CA GLY A 79 -14.88 -16.15 -26.89
C GLY A 79 -14.92 -17.67 -26.74
N THR A 80 -16.01 -18.27 -27.23
CA THR A 80 -16.28 -19.69 -27.19
C THR A 80 -16.62 -20.22 -28.59
N ASP A 81 -16.79 -21.54 -28.74
CA ASP A 81 -17.25 -22.11 -30.04
C ASP A 81 -18.63 -21.59 -30.46
N GLU A 82 -19.49 -21.16 -29.52
CA GLU A 82 -20.82 -20.62 -29.76
C GLU A 82 -20.80 -19.10 -30.04
N GLU A 83 -19.88 -18.37 -29.41
CA GLU A 83 -19.68 -16.92 -29.55
C GLU A 83 -18.19 -16.63 -29.75
N PRO A 84 -17.61 -16.94 -30.92
CA PRO A 84 -16.18 -16.78 -31.16
C PRO A 84 -15.81 -15.32 -31.47
N LEU A 85 -14.58 -14.96 -31.14
CA LEU A 85 -13.93 -13.78 -31.70
C LEU A 85 -13.84 -13.93 -33.24
N THR A 86 -14.02 -12.85 -33.99
CA THR A 86 -14.06 -12.86 -35.46
C THR A 86 -13.32 -11.68 -36.07
N ALA A 87 -13.01 -11.76 -37.37
CA ALA A 87 -12.44 -10.66 -38.14
C ALA A 87 -13.32 -9.37 -38.14
N ASP A 88 -14.64 -9.51 -37.94
CA ASP A 88 -15.52 -8.35 -37.79
C ASP A 88 -15.23 -7.61 -36.47
N HIS A 89 -14.99 -8.32 -35.36
CA HIS A 89 -14.57 -7.70 -34.09
C HIS A 89 -13.24 -6.96 -34.25
N ALA A 90 -12.27 -7.57 -34.95
CA ALA A 90 -10.99 -6.93 -35.21
C ALA A 90 -11.13 -5.63 -36.04
N ALA A 91 -11.94 -5.66 -37.09
CA ALA A 91 -12.22 -4.48 -37.91
C ALA A 91 -12.96 -3.37 -37.11
N ARG A 92 -13.94 -3.76 -36.30
CA ARG A 92 -14.67 -2.82 -35.41
C ARG A 92 -13.76 -2.22 -34.35
N MET A 93 -12.79 -2.99 -33.80
CA MET A 93 -11.81 -2.48 -32.84
C MET A 93 -10.91 -1.42 -33.50
N GLN A 94 -10.44 -1.64 -34.72
CA GLN A 94 -9.65 -0.64 -35.47
C GLN A 94 -10.46 0.65 -35.68
N GLN A 95 -11.75 0.54 -36.06
CA GLN A 95 -12.63 1.70 -36.20
C GLN A 95 -12.89 2.41 -34.88
N PHE A 96 -13.03 1.68 -33.77
CA PHE A 96 -13.18 2.24 -32.43
C PHE A 96 -11.92 3.05 -32.07
N ILE A 97 -10.74 2.51 -32.28
CA ILE A 97 -9.46 3.19 -32.01
C ILE A 97 -9.31 4.45 -32.86
N GLN A 98 -9.60 4.36 -34.17
CA GLN A 98 -9.57 5.52 -35.06
C GLN A 98 -10.52 6.62 -34.60
N TYR A 99 -11.76 6.25 -34.25
CA TYR A 99 -12.73 7.22 -33.72
C TYR A 99 -12.22 7.89 -32.44
N PHE A 100 -11.67 7.11 -31.49
CA PHE A 100 -11.09 7.65 -30.26
C PHE A 100 -10.01 8.69 -30.57
N LYS A 101 -9.08 8.37 -31.48
CA LYS A 101 -8.00 9.27 -31.89
C LYS A 101 -8.48 10.49 -32.66
N GLU A 102 -9.54 10.37 -33.47
CA GLU A 102 -10.16 11.51 -34.16
C GLU A 102 -10.80 12.50 -33.18
N GLN A 103 -11.45 11.98 -32.10
CA GLN A 103 -12.11 12.83 -31.11
C GLN A 103 -11.13 13.42 -30.09
N ALA A 104 -10.01 12.75 -29.80
CA ALA A 104 -9.02 13.15 -28.82
C ALA A 104 -7.58 12.89 -29.30
N PRO A 105 -7.07 13.65 -30.28
CA PRO A 105 -5.75 13.43 -30.88
C PRO A 105 -4.60 13.57 -29.87
N ASP A 106 -4.77 14.31 -28.78
CA ASP A 106 -3.78 14.54 -27.74
C ASP A 106 -3.73 13.43 -26.67
N LEU A 107 -4.72 12.53 -26.63
CA LEU A 107 -4.71 11.38 -25.75
C LEU A 107 -4.05 10.19 -26.45
N ASP A 108 -3.18 9.47 -25.73
CA ASP A 108 -2.54 8.27 -26.23
C ASP A 108 -3.50 7.07 -26.17
N LEU A 109 -3.42 6.21 -27.16
CA LEU A 109 -3.96 4.86 -27.11
C LEU A 109 -2.86 3.86 -27.45
N VAL A 110 -2.50 3.02 -26.49
CA VAL A 110 -1.54 1.94 -26.66
C VAL A 110 -2.29 0.62 -26.80
N TYR A 111 -2.03 -0.12 -27.87
CA TYR A 111 -2.66 -1.41 -28.11
C TYR A 111 -1.74 -2.57 -27.66
N TYR A 112 -2.35 -3.66 -27.19
CA TYR A 112 -1.60 -4.87 -26.81
C TYR A 112 -1.61 -5.90 -27.94
N ASP A 113 -0.44 -6.48 -28.21
CA ASP A 113 -0.25 -7.57 -29.16
C ASP A 113 -0.95 -8.85 -28.71
N SER A 114 -2.22 -8.99 -29.07
CA SER A 114 -3.07 -10.11 -28.67
C SER A 114 -4.04 -10.53 -29.77
N MET A 115 -4.97 -9.68 -30.18
CA MET A 115 -5.94 -9.96 -31.22
C MET A 115 -5.36 -9.63 -32.60
N THR A 116 -5.35 -10.60 -33.51
CA THR A 116 -4.93 -10.45 -34.90
C THR A 116 -6.05 -9.90 -35.78
N VAL A 117 -5.72 -9.41 -36.97
CA VAL A 117 -6.69 -8.81 -37.90
C VAL A 117 -7.76 -9.79 -38.43
N ASP A 118 -7.49 -11.09 -38.38
CA ASP A 118 -8.44 -12.15 -38.74
C ASP A 118 -9.33 -12.59 -37.56
N GLY A 119 -9.23 -11.91 -36.39
CA GLY A 119 -10.05 -12.17 -35.23
C GLY A 119 -9.67 -13.42 -34.42
N ARG A 120 -8.39 -13.72 -34.35
CA ARG A 120 -7.84 -14.75 -33.47
C ARG A 120 -7.08 -14.12 -32.31
N MET A 121 -7.07 -14.79 -31.18
CA MET A 121 -6.14 -14.51 -30.10
C MET A 121 -4.84 -15.27 -30.38
N ASP A 122 -3.82 -14.55 -30.86
CA ASP A 122 -2.54 -15.14 -31.28
C ASP A 122 -1.42 -14.11 -31.09
N TRP A 123 -0.76 -14.15 -29.94
CA TRP A 123 0.32 -13.23 -29.58
C TRP A 123 1.52 -13.41 -30.51
N GLN A 124 1.75 -12.41 -31.34
CA GLN A 124 2.85 -12.41 -32.32
C GLN A 124 4.21 -12.20 -31.66
N ASN A 125 4.27 -11.60 -30.46
CA ASN A 125 5.49 -11.20 -29.75
C ASN A 125 6.36 -10.24 -30.58
N ALA A 126 5.76 -9.58 -31.53
CA ALA A 126 6.38 -8.75 -32.56
C ALA A 126 5.33 -7.88 -33.24
N LEU A 127 5.76 -6.86 -33.97
CA LEU A 127 4.95 -6.27 -35.03
C LEU A 127 5.06 -7.15 -36.28
N THR A 128 3.92 -7.61 -36.79
CA THR A 128 3.76 -8.46 -37.97
C THR A 128 2.65 -7.97 -38.86
N GLU A 129 2.47 -8.55 -40.05
CA GLU A 129 1.33 -8.27 -40.94
C GLU A 129 -0.03 -8.60 -40.26
N GLU A 130 -0.03 -9.53 -39.25
CA GLU A 130 -1.24 -9.96 -38.55
C GLU A 130 -1.77 -8.93 -37.53
N ASN A 131 -0.93 -7.96 -37.09
CA ASN A 131 -1.32 -6.94 -36.10
C ASN A 131 -0.98 -5.49 -36.52
N LEU A 132 -0.30 -5.30 -37.67
CA LEU A 132 0.10 -3.98 -38.18
C LEU A 132 -1.08 -3.00 -38.31
N ALA A 133 -2.27 -3.49 -38.72
CA ALA A 133 -3.45 -2.65 -38.95
C ALA A 133 -4.02 -1.99 -37.68
N TYR A 134 -3.54 -2.37 -36.48
CA TYR A 134 -3.86 -1.65 -35.23
C TYR A 134 -2.98 -0.41 -35.00
N LEU A 135 -1.91 -0.23 -35.77
CA LEU A 135 -1.05 0.97 -35.75
C LEU A 135 -1.25 1.86 -36.96
N VAL A 136 -1.44 1.26 -38.13
CA VAL A 136 -1.65 1.98 -39.39
C VAL A 136 -2.63 1.22 -40.26
N SER A 137 -3.63 1.92 -40.80
CA SER A 137 -4.65 1.34 -41.68
C SER A 137 -4.08 0.99 -43.06
N GLU A 138 -4.81 0.22 -43.86
CA GLU A 138 -4.45 -0.09 -45.26
C GLU A 138 -4.27 1.16 -46.15
N ASP A 139 -4.98 2.25 -45.82
CA ASP A 139 -4.86 3.53 -46.51
C ASP A 139 -3.71 4.41 -45.98
N GLY A 140 -2.95 3.92 -44.99
CA GLY A 140 -1.78 4.60 -44.43
C GLY A 140 -2.14 5.62 -43.33
N GLU A 141 -3.38 5.65 -42.85
CA GLU A 141 -3.79 6.53 -41.76
C GLU A 141 -3.44 5.92 -40.40
N PRO A 142 -3.00 6.73 -39.40
CA PRO A 142 -2.72 6.27 -38.04
C PRO A 142 -3.94 5.64 -37.38
N VAL A 143 -3.73 4.59 -36.59
CA VAL A 143 -4.76 3.93 -35.78
C VAL A 143 -4.43 4.12 -34.29
N ALA A 144 -3.67 3.26 -33.65
CA ALA A 144 -3.15 3.48 -32.30
C ALA A 144 -1.80 4.20 -32.32
N ASP A 145 -1.42 4.85 -31.22
CA ASP A 145 -0.16 5.58 -31.10
C ASP A 145 1.04 4.65 -30.90
N ALA A 146 0.82 3.52 -30.23
CA ALA A 146 1.88 2.58 -29.87
C ALA A 146 1.32 1.16 -29.68
N MET A 147 2.23 0.18 -29.62
CA MET A 147 1.89 -1.21 -29.35
C MET A 147 2.81 -1.82 -28.31
N PHE A 148 2.24 -2.47 -27.31
CA PHE A 148 2.98 -3.32 -26.39
C PHE A 148 3.06 -4.71 -26.97
N LEU A 149 4.29 -5.13 -27.31
CA LEU A 149 4.58 -6.47 -27.82
C LEU A 149 4.63 -7.45 -26.65
N ASN A 150 4.08 -8.64 -26.82
CA ASN A 150 4.06 -9.67 -25.78
C ASN A 150 5.48 -10.11 -25.37
N PHE A 151 5.64 -11.04 -24.45
CA PHE A 151 6.86 -11.30 -23.67
C PHE A 151 7.81 -12.34 -24.25
N TRP A 152 7.36 -13.18 -25.20
CA TRP A 152 8.09 -14.41 -25.61
C TRP A 152 9.16 -14.19 -26.67
N TRP A 153 9.38 -12.97 -27.14
CA TRP A 153 10.42 -12.63 -28.15
C TRP A 153 11.84 -13.05 -27.70
N THR A 154 12.10 -13.14 -26.40
CA THR A 154 13.38 -13.55 -25.79
C THR A 154 13.44 -15.05 -25.45
N SER A 155 12.35 -15.83 -25.65
CA SER A 155 12.28 -17.25 -25.33
C SER A 155 13.22 -18.09 -26.21
N ASP A 156 13.59 -19.28 -25.72
CA ASP A 156 14.44 -20.21 -26.48
C ASP A 156 13.83 -20.64 -27.81
N THR A 157 12.50 -20.69 -27.88
CA THR A 157 11.79 -21.12 -29.10
C THR A 157 11.67 -20.05 -30.16
N LEU A 158 11.75 -18.76 -29.79
CA LEU A 158 11.55 -17.64 -30.71
C LEU A 158 12.80 -16.79 -30.92
N SER A 159 13.86 -16.96 -30.12
CA SER A 159 15.06 -16.13 -30.18
C SER A 159 15.79 -16.11 -31.53
N ASP A 160 15.75 -17.22 -32.29
CA ASP A 160 16.37 -17.31 -33.62
C ASP A 160 15.59 -16.54 -34.70
N GLN A 161 14.41 -16.02 -34.40
CA GLN A 161 13.56 -15.34 -35.37
C GLN A 161 13.85 -13.86 -35.53
N GLU A 162 14.70 -13.26 -34.67
CA GLU A 162 15.05 -11.82 -34.67
C GLU A 162 13.80 -10.91 -34.68
N LEU A 163 12.80 -11.22 -33.81
CA LEU A 163 11.49 -10.61 -33.86
C LEU A 163 11.51 -9.09 -33.71
N LEU A 164 12.27 -8.55 -32.76
CA LEU A 164 12.34 -7.09 -32.54
C LEU A 164 13.02 -6.35 -33.68
N LYS A 165 14.04 -6.94 -34.27
CA LYS A 165 14.71 -6.38 -35.46
C LYS A 165 13.77 -6.30 -36.65
N LYS A 166 12.97 -7.35 -36.88
CA LYS A 166 11.95 -7.38 -37.95
C LYS A 166 10.81 -6.39 -37.65
N SER A 167 10.39 -6.31 -36.40
CA SER A 167 9.38 -5.34 -35.97
C SER A 167 9.81 -3.90 -36.26
N ALA A 168 11.04 -3.55 -35.91
CA ALA A 168 11.59 -2.23 -36.17
C ALA A 168 11.69 -1.90 -37.67
N ALA A 169 12.02 -2.92 -38.49
CA ALA A 169 12.05 -2.76 -39.94
C ALA A 169 10.65 -2.54 -40.50
N LEU A 170 9.68 -3.39 -40.15
CA LEU A 170 8.29 -3.29 -40.61
C LEU A 170 7.66 -1.96 -40.18
N ALA A 171 7.90 -1.53 -38.93
CA ALA A 171 7.43 -0.22 -38.45
C ALA A 171 7.98 0.91 -39.31
N SER A 172 9.29 0.93 -39.56
CA SER A 172 9.96 1.96 -40.39
C SER A 172 9.45 1.98 -41.83
N GLU A 173 9.18 0.82 -42.44
CA GLU A 173 8.62 0.67 -43.77
C GLU A 173 7.21 1.27 -43.89
N ASN A 174 6.45 1.27 -42.78
CA ASN A 174 5.10 1.79 -42.71
C ASN A 174 4.99 3.20 -42.03
N GLY A 175 6.14 3.88 -41.87
CA GLY A 175 6.16 5.25 -41.31
C GLY A 175 5.94 5.34 -39.81
N ILE A 176 5.97 4.19 -39.10
CA ILE A 176 5.83 4.11 -37.65
C ILE A 176 7.23 4.26 -37.03
N ASN A 177 7.35 5.04 -35.93
CA ASN A 177 8.58 5.11 -35.17
C ASN A 177 8.80 3.78 -34.42
N PRO A 178 9.92 3.04 -34.64
CA PRO A 178 10.15 1.78 -33.93
C PRO A 178 10.13 1.87 -32.40
N TYR A 179 10.34 3.05 -31.83
CA TYR A 179 10.28 3.28 -30.40
C TYR A 179 8.84 3.43 -29.85
N ASP A 180 7.82 3.46 -30.72
CA ASP A 180 6.41 3.32 -30.32
C ASP A 180 6.01 1.85 -30.12
N LEU A 181 6.94 0.92 -30.37
CA LEU A 181 6.81 -0.50 -30.04
C LEU A 181 7.51 -0.77 -28.71
N TYR A 182 6.82 -1.37 -27.77
CA TYR A 182 7.33 -1.71 -26.44
C TYR A 182 7.54 -3.22 -26.33
N ALA A 183 8.82 -3.67 -26.36
CA ALA A 183 9.15 -5.07 -26.13
C ALA A 183 8.82 -5.46 -24.67
N GLY A 184 7.85 -6.36 -24.49
CA GLY A 184 7.37 -6.76 -23.19
C GLY A 184 8.39 -7.59 -22.42
N VAL A 185 8.55 -7.31 -21.14
CA VAL A 185 9.32 -8.11 -20.17
C VAL A 185 8.47 -8.35 -18.93
N ASP A 186 8.15 -9.62 -18.69
CA ASP A 186 7.43 -10.04 -17.47
C ASP A 186 8.41 -10.19 -16.32
N ILE A 187 8.34 -9.25 -15.37
CA ILE A 187 9.14 -9.26 -14.15
C ILE A 187 8.33 -9.61 -12.91
N GLN A 188 7.10 -10.06 -13.06
CA GLN A 188 6.16 -10.33 -11.98
C GLN A 188 6.68 -11.33 -10.94
N SER A 189 7.36 -12.40 -11.39
CA SER A 189 7.83 -13.47 -10.49
C SER A 189 9.28 -13.29 -10.03
N GLU A 190 10.17 -12.74 -10.87
CA GLU A 190 11.61 -12.77 -10.63
C GLU A 190 12.29 -11.39 -10.62
N GLY A 191 11.58 -10.31 -10.99
CA GLY A 191 12.10 -8.95 -10.96
C GLY A 191 13.40 -8.80 -11.74
N TYR A 192 14.45 -8.27 -11.11
CA TYR A 192 15.78 -8.13 -11.77
C TYR A 192 16.54 -9.46 -11.92
N HIS A 193 15.97 -10.59 -11.50
CA HIS A 193 16.50 -11.93 -11.81
C HIS A 193 15.92 -12.50 -13.11
N THR A 194 14.94 -11.84 -13.72
CA THR A 194 14.37 -12.25 -15.01
C THR A 194 15.47 -12.30 -16.08
N GLU A 195 15.60 -13.45 -16.74
CA GLU A 195 16.58 -13.66 -17.80
C GLU A 195 16.07 -13.09 -19.14
N ILE A 196 16.80 -12.13 -19.68
CA ILE A 196 16.51 -11.48 -20.97
C ILE A 196 17.71 -11.63 -21.89
N LYS A 197 17.51 -12.08 -23.12
CA LYS A 197 18.56 -12.11 -24.16
C LYS A 197 18.73 -10.71 -24.76
N TRP A 198 19.53 -9.87 -24.08
CA TRP A 198 19.69 -8.45 -24.39
C TRP A 198 20.21 -8.19 -25.79
N ASP A 199 20.98 -9.11 -26.38
CA ASP A 199 21.47 -9.04 -27.76
C ASP A 199 20.37 -9.08 -28.84
N LEU A 200 19.17 -9.57 -28.48
CA LEU A 200 17.98 -9.49 -29.33
C LEU A 200 17.26 -8.13 -29.24
N PHE A 201 17.48 -7.39 -28.17
CA PHE A 201 16.91 -6.06 -27.93
C PHE A 201 17.87 -4.94 -28.42
N GLU A 202 19.16 -5.10 -28.18
CA GLU A 202 20.23 -4.17 -28.58
C GLU A 202 20.49 -4.22 -30.11
N ASN A 203 20.66 -3.05 -30.75
CA ASN A 203 20.97 -2.96 -32.14
C ASN A 203 22.47 -2.77 -32.42
N GLU A 204 22.90 -3.00 -33.63
CA GLU A 204 24.32 -2.91 -34.09
C GLU A 204 24.90 -1.49 -33.95
N LYS A 205 24.08 -0.45 -33.77
CA LYS A 205 24.52 0.95 -33.66
C LYS A 205 24.70 1.40 -32.18
N GLY A 206 24.51 0.48 -31.24
CA GLY A 206 24.63 0.77 -29.79
C GLY A 206 23.37 1.37 -29.13
N GLY A 207 22.22 1.31 -29.81
CA GLY A 207 20.90 1.60 -29.26
C GLY A 207 20.08 0.33 -29.18
N THR A 208 18.76 0.47 -29.23
CA THR A 208 17.80 -0.63 -29.19
C THR A 208 16.96 -0.69 -30.47
N TYR A 209 16.32 -1.83 -30.73
CA TYR A 209 15.40 -1.95 -31.86
C TYR A 209 14.05 -1.29 -31.56
N THR A 210 13.59 -1.39 -30.33
CA THR A 210 12.28 -0.90 -29.85
C THR A 210 12.45 -0.24 -28.48
N SER A 211 11.39 0.31 -27.93
CA SER A 211 11.27 0.63 -26.49
C SER A 211 11.11 -0.63 -25.65
N LEU A 212 11.31 -0.52 -24.33
CA LEU A 212 11.15 -1.60 -23.36
C LEU A 212 9.86 -1.37 -22.56
N GLY A 213 9.03 -2.41 -22.40
CA GLY A 213 7.84 -2.40 -21.57
C GLY A 213 7.94 -3.41 -20.42
N LEU A 214 7.86 -2.95 -19.18
CA LEU A 214 7.89 -3.83 -18.01
C LEU A 214 6.48 -4.19 -17.58
N TYR A 215 6.21 -5.47 -17.38
CA TYR A 215 4.99 -5.96 -16.78
C TYR A 215 5.20 -6.26 -15.29
N CYS A 216 4.29 -5.75 -14.44
CA CYS A 216 4.27 -5.93 -13.00
C CYS A 216 5.55 -5.50 -12.25
N PRO A 217 6.07 -4.26 -12.43
CA PRO A 217 7.20 -3.76 -11.64
C PRO A 217 6.88 -3.64 -10.14
N SER A 218 5.62 -3.80 -9.74
CA SER A 218 5.17 -3.99 -8.35
C SER A 218 5.87 -5.15 -7.63
N TRP A 219 6.53 -6.05 -8.37
CA TRP A 219 7.41 -7.07 -7.80
C TRP A 219 8.40 -6.49 -6.78
N ALA A 220 8.95 -5.31 -7.02
CA ALA A 220 9.88 -4.67 -6.09
C ALA A 220 9.27 -4.48 -4.69
N TYR A 221 7.95 -4.22 -4.63
CA TYR A 221 7.20 -4.08 -3.38
C TYR A 221 6.74 -5.44 -2.84
N THR A 222 6.12 -6.27 -3.67
CA THR A 222 5.52 -7.55 -3.22
C THR A 222 6.55 -8.59 -2.77
N SER A 223 7.81 -8.48 -3.23
CA SER A 223 8.91 -9.35 -2.85
C SER A 223 9.79 -8.79 -1.73
N ALA A 224 9.48 -7.58 -1.22
CA ALA A 224 10.22 -6.93 -0.14
C ALA A 224 9.52 -7.13 1.19
N ASP A 225 10.27 -7.48 2.22
CA ASP A 225 9.82 -7.61 3.61
C ASP A 225 9.99 -6.32 4.43
N THR A 226 10.75 -5.36 3.90
CA THR A 226 11.00 -4.04 4.52
C THR A 226 11.05 -2.94 3.46
N ILE A 227 10.79 -1.68 3.89
CA ILE A 227 10.91 -0.53 2.99
C ILE A 227 12.32 -0.36 2.41
N GLN A 228 13.35 -0.69 3.19
CA GLN A 228 14.74 -0.64 2.73
C GLN A 228 15.01 -1.69 1.64
N ASN A 229 14.44 -2.87 1.77
CA ASN A 229 14.56 -3.91 0.73
C ASN A 229 13.77 -3.55 -0.52
N PHE A 230 12.60 -2.92 -0.38
CA PHE A 230 11.86 -2.36 -1.51
C PHE A 230 12.71 -1.36 -2.31
N TRP A 231 13.31 -0.36 -1.66
CA TRP A 231 14.17 0.61 -2.34
C TRP A 231 15.39 -0.03 -3.01
N LYS A 232 16.01 -1.03 -2.36
CA LYS A 232 17.13 -1.77 -2.97
C LYS A 232 16.72 -2.55 -4.20
N GLN A 233 15.55 -3.18 -4.18
CA GLN A 233 15.04 -3.95 -5.32
C GLN A 233 14.65 -3.02 -6.47
N GLU A 234 13.95 -1.91 -6.18
CA GLU A 234 13.63 -0.88 -7.15
C GLU A 234 14.90 -0.30 -7.78
N ASN A 235 15.91 0.04 -6.96
CA ASN A 235 17.18 0.53 -7.45
C ASN A 235 17.90 -0.47 -8.38
N LYS A 236 17.86 -1.77 -8.06
CA LYS A 236 18.43 -2.80 -8.94
C LYS A 236 17.68 -2.99 -10.24
N LEU A 237 16.36 -2.85 -10.25
CA LEU A 237 15.58 -2.82 -11.50
C LEU A 237 15.99 -1.65 -12.38
N TRP A 238 16.20 -0.48 -11.78
CA TRP A 238 16.55 0.74 -12.48
C TRP A 238 18.01 0.75 -12.96
N VAL A 239 18.96 0.51 -12.05
CA VAL A 239 20.41 0.69 -12.31
C VAL A 239 21.05 -0.52 -12.98
N ASN A 240 21.03 -1.67 -12.31
CA ASN A 240 21.51 -3.00 -12.76
C ASN A 240 21.41 -3.99 -11.58
N SER A 241 21.63 -5.28 -11.85
CA SER A 241 21.57 -6.34 -10.82
C SER A 241 22.51 -6.15 -9.62
N MET A 242 23.57 -5.34 -9.77
CA MET A 242 24.51 -5.01 -8.68
C MET A 242 24.05 -3.81 -7.83
N GLY A 243 23.14 -2.98 -8.34
CA GLY A 243 22.69 -1.74 -7.70
C GLY A 243 23.74 -0.62 -7.70
N ASP A 244 24.78 -0.73 -8.52
CA ASP A 244 25.86 0.23 -8.64
C ASP A 244 25.83 0.92 -10.02
N PRO A 245 25.45 2.21 -10.11
CA PRO A 245 25.35 2.92 -11.40
C PRO A 245 26.70 3.16 -12.07
N SER A 246 27.81 3.06 -11.35
CA SER A 246 29.16 3.18 -11.92
C SER A 246 29.71 1.87 -12.51
N ALA A 247 28.99 0.75 -12.31
CA ALA A 247 29.40 -0.55 -12.78
C ALA A 247 29.34 -0.64 -14.32
N ASP A 248 30.35 -1.24 -14.91
CA ASP A 248 30.38 -1.51 -16.36
C ASP A 248 29.45 -2.67 -16.72
N VAL A 249 28.23 -2.37 -17.11
CA VAL A 249 27.22 -3.36 -17.49
C VAL A 249 27.61 -4.24 -18.68
N LYS A 250 28.60 -3.84 -19.48
CA LYS A 250 29.16 -4.66 -20.57
C LYS A 250 29.90 -5.90 -20.07
N LYS A 251 30.26 -5.92 -18.79
CA LYS A 251 30.86 -7.09 -18.11
C LYS A 251 29.85 -8.12 -17.65
N LEU A 252 28.55 -7.77 -17.62
CA LEU A 252 27.48 -8.70 -17.29
C LEU A 252 27.29 -9.70 -18.45
N SER A 253 26.84 -10.91 -18.13
CA SER A 253 26.44 -11.87 -19.16
C SER A 253 25.27 -11.34 -19.98
N ASN A 254 25.05 -11.89 -21.17
CA ASN A 254 23.98 -11.46 -22.05
C ASN A 254 22.58 -11.56 -21.40
N THR A 255 22.37 -12.51 -20.48
CA THR A 255 21.08 -12.74 -19.82
C THR A 255 20.93 -12.06 -18.46
N GLN A 256 21.99 -11.46 -17.90
CA GLN A 256 21.90 -10.74 -16.63
C GLN A 256 21.22 -9.38 -16.81
N TRP A 257 20.45 -8.99 -15.79
CA TRP A 257 19.74 -7.71 -15.76
C TRP A 257 20.70 -6.52 -15.79
N LYS A 258 20.65 -5.75 -16.88
CA LYS A 258 21.54 -4.59 -17.10
C LYS A 258 21.02 -3.28 -16.52
N GLY A 259 19.74 -3.27 -16.08
CA GLY A 259 19.05 -2.07 -15.59
C GLY A 259 18.34 -1.28 -16.69
N ILE A 260 17.18 -0.74 -16.38
CA ILE A 260 16.36 0.03 -17.31
C ILE A 260 17.12 1.28 -17.76
N SER A 261 17.85 1.94 -16.87
CA SER A 261 18.63 3.15 -17.14
C SER A 261 19.72 2.96 -18.23
N SER A 262 20.10 1.70 -18.51
CA SER A 262 21.05 1.40 -19.61
C SER A 262 20.44 1.63 -21.01
N TYR A 263 19.12 1.72 -21.12
CA TYR A 263 18.38 1.74 -22.38
C TYR A 263 17.50 2.98 -22.57
N ILE A 264 17.44 3.85 -21.57
CA ILE A 264 16.61 5.06 -21.59
C ILE A 264 17.51 6.27 -21.85
N VAL A 265 17.10 7.12 -22.79
CA VAL A 265 17.70 8.44 -22.95
C VAL A 265 17.31 9.27 -21.72
N GLU A 266 18.32 9.76 -21.01
CA GLU A 266 18.12 10.55 -19.82
C GLU A 266 17.37 11.84 -20.14
N ARG A 267 16.28 12.07 -19.42
CA ARG A 267 15.51 13.29 -19.45
C ARG A 267 15.34 13.78 -18.03
N THR A 268 15.26 15.07 -17.84
CA THR A 268 15.03 15.69 -16.54
C THR A 268 13.72 16.49 -16.53
N PRO A 269 12.90 16.39 -15.47
CA PRO A 269 11.79 17.30 -15.27
C PRO A 269 12.24 18.66 -14.71
N LEU A 270 13.53 18.80 -14.28
CA LEU A 270 14.08 20.03 -13.70
C LEU A 270 14.45 21.02 -14.80
N THR A 271 13.44 21.73 -15.34
CA THR A 271 13.60 22.65 -16.47
C THR A 271 13.37 24.12 -16.11
N SER A 272 12.87 24.39 -14.91
CA SER A 272 12.60 25.76 -14.41
C SER A 272 12.73 25.84 -12.89
N LEU A 273 12.99 27.03 -12.37
CA LEU A 273 12.87 27.33 -10.94
C LEU A 273 11.38 27.52 -10.56
N PRO A 274 10.96 27.23 -9.31
CA PRO A 274 11.79 26.68 -8.24
C PRO A 274 12.08 25.20 -8.41
N PHE A 275 13.25 24.75 -7.95
CA PHE A 275 13.55 23.34 -7.68
C PHE A 275 13.77 23.15 -6.19
N VAL A 276 12.92 22.36 -5.57
CA VAL A 276 13.01 21.99 -4.15
C VAL A 276 12.82 20.50 -4.01
N THR A 277 13.65 19.86 -3.20
CA THR A 277 13.51 18.47 -2.81
C THR A 277 13.89 18.27 -1.35
N ASN A 278 13.14 17.48 -0.64
CA ASN A 278 13.47 16.97 0.70
C ASN A 278 13.84 15.49 0.66
N PHE A 279 13.96 14.92 -0.52
CA PHE A 279 14.12 13.47 -0.74
C PHE A 279 12.95 12.67 -0.14
N SER A 280 11.77 13.29 -0.05
CA SER A 280 10.58 12.65 0.50
C SER A 280 9.94 11.72 -0.54
N THR A 281 9.72 10.48 -0.14
CA THR A 281 8.99 9.49 -0.94
C THR A 281 7.47 9.62 -0.83
N GLY A 282 6.97 10.66 -0.14
CA GLY A 282 5.55 10.89 0.10
C GLY A 282 4.96 9.97 1.17
N ASN A 283 5.81 9.37 2.00
CA ASN A 283 5.39 8.52 3.12
C ASN A 283 6.46 8.51 4.23
N GLY A 284 6.11 7.97 5.38
CA GLY A 284 7.05 7.82 6.50
C GLY A 284 6.38 7.28 7.74
N TYR A 285 7.21 6.82 8.69
CA TYR A 285 6.78 6.42 10.05
C TYR A 285 6.67 7.61 11.01
N SER A 286 7.06 8.78 10.55
CA SER A 286 7.06 10.04 11.28
C SER A 286 6.97 11.19 10.29
N PHE A 287 6.52 12.35 10.75
CA PHE A 287 6.58 13.57 9.96
C PHE A 287 7.53 14.57 10.63
N PHE A 288 8.49 15.06 9.84
CA PHE A 288 9.49 16.04 10.27
C PHE A 288 9.20 17.41 9.64
N LYS A 289 9.53 18.46 10.37
CA LYS A 289 9.48 19.84 9.91
C LYS A 289 10.68 20.62 10.42
N ASN A 290 11.49 21.17 9.51
CA ASN A 290 12.75 21.85 9.82
C ASN A 290 13.66 21.00 10.75
N GLY A 291 13.76 19.72 10.49
CA GLY A 291 14.55 18.77 11.26
C GLY A 291 13.97 18.36 12.62
N SER A 292 12.80 18.84 12.97
CA SER A 292 12.08 18.46 14.20
C SER A 292 10.97 17.48 13.88
N GLN A 293 10.92 16.36 14.62
CA GLN A 293 9.84 15.39 14.53
C GLN A 293 8.56 15.96 15.16
N ILE A 294 7.52 16.18 14.36
CA ILE A 294 6.25 16.76 14.80
C ILE A 294 5.11 15.75 14.87
N SER A 295 5.29 14.56 14.30
CA SER A 295 4.34 13.45 14.42
C SER A 295 5.08 12.12 14.43
N LEU A 296 4.58 11.17 15.23
CA LEU A 296 5.01 9.77 15.30
C LEU A 296 4.04 8.82 14.55
N LEU A 297 3.06 9.38 13.86
CA LEU A 297 2.08 8.59 13.13
C LEU A 297 2.60 8.29 11.73
N ASP A 298 2.35 7.08 11.27
CA ASP A 298 2.56 6.68 9.88
C ASP A 298 1.69 7.56 8.97
N TRP A 299 2.25 7.94 7.85
CA TRP A 299 1.54 8.73 6.87
C TRP A 299 1.91 8.34 5.43
N ASN A 300 1.00 8.57 4.51
CA ASN A 300 1.18 8.35 3.09
C ASN A 300 0.38 9.38 2.29
N ASN A 301 1.07 10.19 1.50
CA ASN A 301 0.50 11.01 0.44
C ASN A 301 1.51 11.09 -0.70
N ARG A 302 1.38 10.19 -1.69
CA ARG A 302 2.32 10.10 -2.81
C ARG A 302 2.30 11.34 -3.70
N SER A 303 1.20 12.10 -3.73
CA SER A 303 1.10 13.34 -4.49
C SER A 303 2.10 14.41 -4.06
N ILE A 304 2.58 14.36 -2.80
CA ILE A 304 3.63 15.25 -2.30
C ILE A 304 5.03 14.62 -2.33
N ALA A 305 5.20 13.46 -2.97
CA ALA A 305 6.53 12.88 -3.17
C ALA A 305 7.41 13.84 -3.98
N ASP A 306 8.68 13.91 -3.61
CA ASP A 306 9.68 14.73 -4.32
C ASP A 306 10.21 14.01 -5.57
N ILE A 307 10.83 14.79 -6.45
CA ILE A 307 11.59 14.27 -7.58
C ILE A 307 12.82 13.54 -7.03
N MET A 308 12.93 12.24 -7.33
CA MET A 308 14.05 11.43 -6.86
C MET A 308 15.30 11.69 -7.70
N PRO A 309 16.52 11.54 -7.11
CA PRO A 309 17.77 11.73 -7.83
C PRO A 309 17.86 10.90 -9.10
N THR A 310 18.16 11.53 -10.22
CA THR A 310 18.26 10.92 -11.55
C THR A 310 19.33 9.84 -11.58
N TYR A 311 20.47 10.10 -10.97
CA TYR A 311 21.68 9.28 -11.11
C TYR A 311 21.81 8.12 -10.10
N ARG A 312 20.96 7.96 -9.13
CA ARG A 312 20.71 6.80 -8.22
C ARG A 312 21.91 6.03 -7.69
N TYR A 313 22.84 6.52 -7.30
CA TYR A 313 23.66 7.58 -6.78
C TYR A 313 25.07 7.34 -7.30
N ILE A 314 25.55 8.11 -8.26
CA ILE A 314 26.91 7.99 -8.77
C ILE A 314 27.85 8.64 -7.74
N ILE A 315 28.70 7.83 -7.11
CA ILE A 315 29.65 8.28 -6.11
C ILE A 315 31.07 8.02 -6.63
N GLU A 316 31.83 9.11 -6.81
CA GLU A 316 33.26 9.06 -7.08
C GLU A 316 34.00 9.20 -5.76
N ASN A 317 34.44 8.09 -5.21
CA ASN A 317 35.19 8.05 -3.95
C ASN A 317 36.64 8.44 -4.18
N GLY A 318 37.15 9.42 -3.40
CA GLY A 318 38.56 9.75 -3.32
C GLY A 318 39.39 8.65 -2.64
N ASP A 319 40.72 8.80 -2.69
CA ASP A 319 41.66 7.81 -2.15
C ASP A 319 41.41 7.56 -0.66
N GLY A 320 41.14 6.29 -0.31
CA GLY A 320 40.84 5.87 1.06
C GLY A 320 39.37 6.05 1.47
N ASN A 321 38.55 6.71 0.66
CA ASN A 321 37.12 6.88 0.92
C ASN A 321 36.32 5.66 0.45
N LYS A 322 35.24 5.37 1.16
CA LYS A 322 34.27 4.34 0.77
C LYS A 322 32.89 4.78 1.29
N LEU A 323 32.14 5.45 0.45
CA LEU A 323 30.78 5.91 0.72
C LEU A 323 29.78 5.12 -0.14
N SER A 324 28.59 4.92 0.42
CA SER A 324 27.40 4.43 -0.28
C SER A 324 26.20 5.28 0.11
N ALA A 325 25.20 5.40 -0.76
CA ALA A 325 23.99 6.17 -0.53
C ALA A 325 22.75 5.27 -0.47
N ASP A 326 21.76 5.69 0.32
CA ASP A 326 20.46 5.05 0.48
C ASP A 326 19.44 6.08 0.98
N LEU A 327 18.14 5.73 1.02
CA LEU A 327 17.12 6.51 1.71
C LEU A 327 17.05 6.10 3.19
N ASP A 328 16.68 7.05 4.05
CA ASP A 328 16.58 6.86 5.50
C ASP A 328 15.24 7.38 6.02
N VAL A 329 14.54 6.58 6.82
CA VAL A 329 13.26 6.92 7.47
C VAL A 329 13.43 7.37 8.92
N ALA A 330 14.64 7.26 9.48
CA ALA A 330 14.88 7.49 10.89
C ALA A 330 14.99 8.99 11.25
N ASP A 331 15.41 9.80 10.31
CA ASP A 331 15.60 11.25 10.49
C ASP A 331 15.46 11.96 9.14
N ALA A 332 14.70 13.05 9.12
CA ALA A 332 14.48 13.86 7.93
C ALA A 332 14.46 15.37 8.29
N TYR A 333 14.71 16.21 7.30
CA TYR A 333 14.58 17.66 7.48
C TYR A 333 13.13 18.09 7.32
N TYR A 334 12.46 17.54 6.28
CA TYR A 334 11.05 17.76 6.03
C TYR A 334 10.42 16.48 5.47
N GLY A 335 9.15 16.17 5.83
CA GLY A 335 8.47 14.96 5.38
C GLY A 335 8.88 13.71 6.15
N GLY A 336 9.04 12.57 5.46
CA GLY A 336 9.24 11.26 6.10
C GLY A 336 10.60 10.61 5.86
N THR A 337 11.41 11.12 4.91
CA THR A 337 12.66 10.49 4.47
C THR A 337 13.75 11.53 4.18
N SER A 338 15.00 11.08 4.20
CA SER A 338 16.17 11.83 3.75
C SER A 338 17.08 10.94 2.91
N LEU A 339 17.98 11.53 2.12
CA LEU A 339 19.08 10.81 1.48
C LEU A 339 20.24 10.68 2.48
N ILE A 340 20.73 9.47 2.73
CA ILE A 340 21.84 9.22 3.65
C ILE A 340 23.02 8.59 2.94
N LEU A 341 24.23 9.15 3.17
CA LEU A 341 25.50 8.54 2.82
C LEU A 341 26.12 7.92 4.05
N ARG A 342 26.59 6.69 3.92
CA ARG A 342 27.26 5.93 4.97
C ARG A 342 28.61 5.43 4.50
N GLY A 343 29.59 5.41 5.38
CA GLY A 343 30.88 4.80 5.07
C GLY A 343 32.06 5.38 5.83
N ASN A 344 33.23 5.34 5.19
CA ASN A 344 34.47 5.84 5.75
C ASN A 344 35.04 6.93 4.85
N MET A 345 35.69 7.93 5.45
CA MET A 345 36.43 8.96 4.73
C MET A 345 37.81 9.12 5.34
N ALA A 346 38.79 9.30 4.48
CA ALA A 346 40.14 9.67 4.87
C ALA A 346 40.24 11.21 4.99
N LYS A 347 41.11 11.63 5.89
CA LYS A 347 41.38 13.04 6.14
C LYS A 347 41.81 13.78 4.86
N ASP A 348 41.28 14.99 4.67
CA ASP A 348 41.62 15.91 3.57
C ASP A 348 41.46 15.28 2.18
N THR A 349 40.62 14.23 2.05
CA THR A 349 40.23 13.66 0.75
C THR A 349 38.77 13.95 0.49
N SER A 350 38.42 14.17 -0.78
CA SER A 350 37.03 14.43 -1.18
C SER A 350 36.41 13.25 -1.90
N SER A 351 35.10 13.11 -1.77
CA SER A 351 34.27 12.27 -2.61
C SER A 351 33.18 13.13 -3.23
N THR A 352 32.79 12.81 -4.47
CA THR A 352 31.70 13.52 -5.16
C THR A 352 30.50 12.60 -5.33
N ILE A 353 29.31 13.08 -4.99
CA ILE A 353 28.06 12.41 -5.31
C ILE A 353 27.30 13.22 -6.36
N LYS A 354 26.95 12.57 -7.48
CA LYS A 354 26.11 13.12 -8.54
C LYS A 354 24.64 12.71 -8.29
N LEU A 355 23.74 13.70 -8.23
CA LEU A 355 22.35 13.48 -7.86
C LEU A 355 21.39 13.71 -9.02
N TYR A 356 21.35 14.90 -9.59
CA TYR A 356 20.31 15.29 -10.54
C TYR A 356 20.88 15.69 -11.90
N ALA A 357 20.23 15.20 -12.95
CA ALA A 357 20.25 15.90 -14.23
C ALA A 357 19.32 17.11 -14.14
N ALA A 358 19.68 18.21 -14.79
CA ALA A 358 18.92 19.45 -14.75
C ALA A 358 19.00 20.18 -16.09
N GLU A 359 18.14 21.15 -16.30
CA GLU A 359 18.14 22.12 -17.40
C GLU A 359 17.66 23.47 -16.86
N LEU A 360 18.27 23.88 -15.72
CA LEU A 360 17.88 25.06 -14.94
C LEU A 360 18.73 26.26 -15.29
N THR A 361 18.10 27.38 -15.63
CA THR A 361 18.82 28.66 -15.81
C THR A 361 18.90 29.39 -14.48
N ALA A 362 20.13 29.71 -14.03
CA ALA A 362 20.35 30.42 -12.78
C ALA A 362 19.88 31.88 -12.90
N ALA A 363 18.96 32.30 -12.04
CA ALA A 363 18.42 33.66 -11.97
C ALA A 363 19.38 34.59 -11.22
N ASP A 364 19.22 35.95 -11.42
CA ASP A 364 20.06 36.97 -10.80
C ASP A 364 19.96 36.96 -9.26
N ASN A 365 18.78 36.61 -8.72
CA ASN A 365 18.46 36.59 -7.30
C ASN A 365 18.24 35.17 -6.77
N MET A 366 18.87 34.17 -7.41
CA MET A 366 18.67 32.76 -7.04
C MET A 366 19.23 32.46 -5.65
N ILE A 367 18.40 31.93 -4.79
CA ILE A 367 18.79 31.31 -3.52
C ILE A 367 19.15 29.85 -3.83
N TYR A 368 20.32 29.41 -3.38
CA TYR A 368 20.73 28.02 -3.42
C TYR A 368 21.18 27.57 -2.03
N THR A 369 20.45 26.65 -1.42
CA THR A 369 20.74 26.10 -0.09
C THR A 369 20.61 24.59 -0.05
N THR A 370 21.28 23.97 0.93
CA THR A 370 21.15 22.55 1.24
C THR A 370 21.09 22.35 2.74
N ALA A 371 20.03 21.72 3.25
CA ALA A 371 19.98 21.26 4.64
C ALA A 371 20.64 19.90 4.74
N ALA A 372 21.66 19.78 5.58
CA ALA A 372 22.40 18.56 5.79
C ALA A 372 22.75 18.35 7.28
N LYS A 373 23.03 17.07 7.66
CA LYS A 373 23.38 16.66 9.03
C LYS A 373 24.41 15.56 8.98
N ALA A 374 25.52 15.70 9.69
CA ALA A 374 26.61 14.74 9.69
C ALA A 374 26.87 14.19 11.10
N LYS A 375 26.91 12.86 11.24
CA LYS A 375 27.33 12.18 12.47
C LYS A 375 28.66 11.47 12.25
N GLY A 376 29.58 11.67 13.18
CA GLY A 376 30.91 11.07 13.18
C GLY A 376 32.04 12.10 13.05
N THR A 377 31.85 13.14 12.25
CA THR A 377 32.76 14.29 12.12
C THR A 377 32.06 15.46 11.44
N GLU A 378 32.64 16.66 11.50
CA GLU A 378 32.20 17.79 10.64
C GLU A 378 32.61 17.54 9.19
N ILE A 379 31.73 17.91 8.27
CA ILE A 379 31.89 17.77 6.83
C ILE A 379 31.84 19.14 6.15
N THR A 380 32.79 19.41 5.28
CA THR A 380 32.67 20.51 4.30
C THR A 380 31.89 20.00 3.11
N LEU A 381 30.83 20.73 2.74
CA LEU A 381 29.89 20.37 1.66
C LEU A 381 29.87 21.46 0.62
N ASN A 382 30.46 21.22 -0.56
CA ASN A 382 30.46 22.14 -1.69
C ASN A 382 29.49 21.66 -2.77
N ALA A 383 28.76 22.57 -3.41
CA ALA A 383 27.96 22.24 -4.57
C ALA A 383 28.81 22.22 -5.83
N VAL A 384 28.66 21.18 -6.67
CA VAL A 384 29.39 21.01 -7.93
C VAL A 384 28.37 20.95 -9.06
N LEU A 385 28.44 21.94 -9.96
CA LEU A 385 27.47 22.12 -11.04
C LEU A 385 28.17 21.96 -12.39
N GLU A 386 27.65 21.09 -13.23
CA GLU A 386 28.03 21.04 -14.65
C GLU A 386 27.13 21.98 -15.45
N LEU A 387 27.70 22.84 -16.27
CA LEU A 387 26.97 23.81 -17.07
C LEU A 387 26.80 23.33 -18.51
N GLU A 388 25.91 23.95 -19.27
CA GLU A 388 25.59 23.59 -20.66
C GLU A 388 26.81 23.63 -21.58
N ASP A 389 27.78 24.52 -21.31
CA ASP A 389 29.03 24.61 -22.09
C ASP A 389 30.06 23.52 -21.73
N GLY A 390 29.72 22.59 -20.84
CA GLY A 390 30.58 21.51 -20.34
C GLY A 390 31.56 21.96 -19.24
N SER A 391 31.53 23.22 -18.82
CA SER A 391 32.33 23.66 -17.68
C SER A 391 31.75 23.16 -16.35
N VAL A 392 32.63 22.90 -15.38
CA VAL A 392 32.25 22.51 -14.02
C VAL A 392 32.58 23.66 -13.06
N VAL A 393 31.61 24.03 -12.26
CA VAL A 393 31.76 25.12 -11.25
C VAL A 393 31.54 24.52 -9.88
N THR A 394 32.47 24.76 -8.95
CA THR A 394 32.30 24.41 -7.53
C THR A 394 31.91 25.69 -6.79
N LEU A 395 30.79 25.62 -6.08
CA LEU A 395 30.33 26.66 -5.16
C LEU A 395 30.65 26.22 -3.74
N GLU A 396 31.46 27.01 -3.02
CA GLU A 396 31.85 26.72 -1.65
C GLU A 396 30.64 26.93 -0.71
N GLY A 397 30.41 25.96 0.21
CA GLY A 397 29.45 26.13 1.29
C GLY A 397 29.91 27.15 2.32
N ASP A 398 29.00 27.96 2.81
CA ASP A 398 29.28 29.03 3.78
C ASP A 398 29.62 28.54 5.19
N GLN A 399 29.33 27.25 5.49
CA GLN A 399 29.62 26.61 6.78
C GLN A 399 29.74 25.11 6.68
N ASN A 400 30.38 24.50 7.70
CA ASN A 400 30.49 23.04 7.82
C ASN A 400 29.19 22.43 8.38
N VAL A 401 28.97 21.17 8.03
CA VAL A 401 27.83 20.34 8.48
C VAL A 401 28.27 19.47 9.66
N GLY A 402 27.57 19.59 10.79
CA GLY A 402 27.81 18.82 12.02
C GLY A 402 26.61 17.95 12.42
N GLU A 403 26.53 17.63 13.74
CA GLU A 403 25.53 16.70 14.29
C GLU A 403 24.09 17.26 14.29
N GLU A 404 23.91 18.57 14.13
CA GLU A 404 22.61 19.20 13.99
C GLU A 404 22.30 19.52 12.53
N TRP A 405 21.02 19.61 12.18
CA TRP A 405 20.62 20.05 10.85
C TRP A 405 21.16 21.45 10.56
N THR A 406 21.95 21.57 9.53
CA THR A 406 22.64 22.78 9.11
C THR A 406 22.20 23.15 7.71
N VAL A 407 21.77 24.40 7.50
CA VAL A 407 21.42 24.93 6.17
C VAL A 407 22.66 25.60 5.61
N VAL A 408 23.30 24.99 4.65
CA VAL A 408 24.46 25.50 3.93
C VAL A 408 24.00 26.33 2.75
N SER A 409 24.52 27.55 2.60
CA SER A 409 24.21 28.48 1.49
C SER A 409 25.38 28.57 0.51
N TYR A 410 25.05 28.78 -0.77
CA TYR A 410 26.01 28.86 -1.86
C TYR A 410 25.89 30.17 -2.61
N ASP A 411 27.04 30.84 -2.88
CA ASP A 411 27.09 32.07 -3.70
C ASP A 411 26.91 31.72 -5.19
N THR A 412 25.77 32.09 -5.76
CA THR A 412 25.40 31.83 -7.15
C THR A 412 25.87 32.88 -8.16
N SER A 413 26.56 33.93 -7.73
CA SER A 413 26.95 35.09 -8.55
C SER A 413 27.77 34.71 -9.79
N SER A 414 28.57 33.62 -9.73
CA SER A 414 29.42 33.14 -10.84
C SER A 414 28.67 32.39 -11.94
N ILE A 415 27.42 31.99 -11.69
CA ILE A 415 26.62 31.20 -12.60
C ILE A 415 25.34 31.89 -13.12
N ILE A 416 25.12 33.15 -12.75
CA ILE A 416 23.96 33.93 -13.22
C ILE A 416 23.81 33.84 -14.75
N GLY A 417 22.60 33.54 -15.21
CA GLY A 417 22.23 33.39 -16.62
C GLY A 417 22.78 32.15 -17.31
N LYS A 418 23.48 31.25 -16.60
CA LYS A 418 23.99 30.01 -17.15
C LYS A 418 22.99 28.88 -16.90
N THR A 419 22.94 27.92 -17.84
CA THR A 419 22.12 26.71 -17.71
C THR A 419 22.91 25.61 -17.00
N ILE A 420 22.35 25.10 -15.91
CA ILE A 420 22.86 23.99 -15.08
C ILE A 420 22.38 22.69 -15.70
N LYS A 421 23.29 21.75 -16.00
CA LYS A 421 22.99 20.43 -16.58
C LYS A 421 23.05 19.30 -15.57
N SER A 422 23.85 19.47 -14.48
CA SER A 422 23.79 18.51 -13.37
C SER A 422 24.09 19.16 -12.03
N ILE A 423 23.54 18.56 -10.97
CA ILE A 423 23.72 18.96 -9.58
C ILE A 423 24.42 17.83 -8.86
N SER A 424 25.60 18.12 -8.30
CA SER A 424 26.44 17.20 -7.55
C SER A 424 26.96 17.88 -6.28
N TYR A 425 27.48 17.11 -5.34
CA TYR A 425 28.12 17.62 -4.14
C TYR A 425 29.48 17.00 -3.92
N GLU A 426 30.47 17.85 -3.59
CA GLU A 426 31.77 17.44 -3.09
C GLU A 426 31.73 17.43 -1.56
N ILE A 427 32.20 16.31 -0.99
CA ILE A 427 32.16 16.03 0.43
C ILE A 427 33.61 15.85 0.91
N THR A 428 34.05 16.65 1.88
CA THR A 428 35.40 16.58 2.42
C THR A 428 35.36 16.51 3.94
N SER A 429 36.21 15.66 4.53
CA SER A 429 36.37 15.54 5.97
C SER A 429 37.75 16.09 6.41
N ALA A 430 37.79 16.88 7.46
CA ALA A 430 39.04 17.38 8.07
C ALA A 430 39.77 16.31 8.91
N GLU A 431 39.14 15.16 9.16
CA GLU A 431 39.66 14.05 9.97
C GLU A 431 39.37 12.71 9.33
N ASP A 432 40.15 11.67 9.70
CA ASP A 432 39.80 10.29 9.37
C ASP A 432 38.53 9.90 10.12
N VAL A 433 37.49 9.46 9.41
CA VAL A 433 36.23 9.02 10.00
C VAL A 433 35.86 7.62 9.55
N SER A 434 35.45 6.80 10.51
CA SER A 434 34.89 5.48 10.31
C SER A 434 33.41 5.51 10.71
N GLY A 435 32.52 5.07 9.82
CA GLY A 435 31.10 5.04 10.10
C GLY A 435 30.41 6.40 10.01
N LEU A 436 30.88 7.28 9.12
CA LEU A 436 30.18 8.52 8.77
C LEU A 436 28.72 8.24 8.40
N GLN A 437 27.82 9.09 8.88
CA GLN A 437 26.44 9.20 8.43
C GLN A 437 26.16 10.65 8.04
N LEU A 438 26.13 10.94 6.75
CA LEU A 438 25.80 12.26 6.22
C LEU A 438 24.41 12.20 5.59
N ARG A 439 23.46 12.98 6.11
CA ARG A 439 22.11 13.12 5.56
C ARG A 439 21.96 14.41 4.79
N PHE A 440 21.34 14.29 3.62
CA PHE A 440 20.79 15.41 2.87
C PHE A 440 19.29 15.43 3.12
N GLY A 441 18.80 16.51 3.71
CA GLY A 441 17.40 16.66 4.09
C GLY A 441 16.63 17.62 3.22
N ASN A 442 17.35 18.53 2.51
CA ASN A 442 16.74 19.48 1.58
C ASN A 442 17.77 20.00 0.57
N ILE A 443 17.32 20.25 -0.65
CA ILE A 443 17.99 21.11 -1.64
C ILE A 443 16.95 22.12 -2.11
N THR A 444 17.28 23.40 -2.05
CA THR A 444 16.42 24.48 -2.54
C THR A 444 17.19 25.34 -3.54
N MET A 445 16.65 25.48 -4.74
CA MET A 445 17.08 26.42 -5.77
C MET A 445 15.84 27.20 -6.24
N MET A 446 15.73 28.47 -5.90
CA MET A 446 14.56 29.29 -6.21
C MET A 446 14.93 30.76 -6.34
N GLU A 447 14.09 31.57 -6.95
CA GLU A 447 14.25 33.00 -6.94
C GLU A 447 13.83 33.58 -5.58
N ALA A 448 14.59 34.52 -5.05
CA ALA A 448 14.19 35.22 -3.83
C ALA A 448 12.85 35.96 -4.06
N ASP A 449 11.96 35.86 -3.07
CA ASP A 449 10.63 36.48 -3.11
C ASP A 449 9.71 36.00 -4.24
N SER A 450 9.97 34.79 -4.78
CA SER A 450 9.14 34.19 -5.85
C SER A 450 7.87 33.54 -5.36
N GLU A 451 7.78 33.21 -4.07
CA GLU A 451 6.68 32.45 -3.50
C GLU A 451 5.63 33.35 -2.85
N GLU A 452 4.37 33.12 -3.17
CA GLU A 452 3.24 33.79 -2.53
C GLU A 452 2.67 32.88 -1.43
N ASN A 453 2.28 33.48 -0.30
CA ASN A 453 1.63 32.76 0.78
C ASN A 453 0.12 32.63 0.50
N ALA A 454 -0.35 31.40 0.33
CA ALA A 454 -1.78 31.09 0.19
C ALA A 454 -2.57 31.37 1.48
N ALA A 455 -3.86 31.59 1.35
CA ALA A 455 -4.78 31.71 2.49
C ALA A 455 -5.92 30.69 2.37
N VAL A 456 -6.17 29.97 3.46
CA VAL A 456 -7.33 29.07 3.58
C VAL A 456 -8.55 29.89 4.02
N SER A 457 -9.67 29.65 3.37
CA SER A 457 -10.96 30.26 3.72
C SER A 457 -12.09 29.23 3.63
N ASN A 458 -13.23 29.54 4.22
CA ASN A 458 -14.43 28.68 4.19
C ASN A 458 -14.15 27.23 4.62
N LEU A 459 -13.22 27.01 5.59
CA LEU A 459 -12.98 25.70 6.14
C LEU A 459 -14.23 25.20 6.85
N GLU A 460 -14.71 24.05 6.48
CA GLU A 460 -15.91 23.41 7.04
C GLU A 460 -15.73 21.91 7.28
N VAL A 461 -16.48 21.39 8.23
CA VAL A 461 -16.72 19.94 8.37
C VAL A 461 -17.83 19.58 7.41
N LEU A 462 -17.45 19.00 6.27
CA LEU A 462 -18.39 18.62 5.22
C LEU A 462 -19.26 17.43 5.62
N ASP A 463 -18.64 16.49 6.35
CA ASP A 463 -19.28 15.27 6.80
C ASP A 463 -18.58 14.72 8.05
N SER A 464 -19.36 14.04 8.94
CA SER A 464 -18.83 13.34 10.10
C SER A 464 -19.66 12.10 10.41
N GLU A 465 -19.00 10.96 10.54
CA GLU A 465 -19.58 9.69 10.96
C GLU A 465 -18.99 9.28 12.31
N PHE A 466 -19.82 8.95 13.27
CA PHE A 466 -19.41 8.51 14.61
C PHE A 466 -19.62 7.01 14.75
N ASP A 467 -18.70 6.36 15.49
CA ASP A 467 -18.91 4.98 15.89
C ASP A 467 -20.08 4.87 16.89
N GLU A 468 -20.53 3.64 17.15
CA GLU A 468 -21.70 3.36 17.98
C GLU A 468 -21.57 3.92 19.40
N ASP A 469 -20.34 3.98 19.93
CA ASP A 469 -20.04 4.44 21.29
C ASP A 469 -19.67 5.93 21.35
N GLY A 470 -19.55 6.61 20.21
CA GLY A 470 -19.20 8.03 20.12
C GLY A 470 -17.75 8.35 20.53
N MET A 471 -16.85 7.37 20.43
CA MET A 471 -15.43 7.50 20.81
C MET A 471 -14.51 7.72 19.62
N TYR A 472 -14.95 7.38 18.42
CA TYR A 472 -14.21 7.60 17.17
C TYR A 472 -15.10 8.27 16.14
N ALA A 473 -14.49 9.05 15.25
CA ALA A 473 -15.18 9.69 14.15
C ALA A 473 -14.37 9.57 12.85
N GLY A 474 -15.06 9.32 11.72
CA GLY A 474 -14.58 9.67 10.39
C GLY A 474 -15.00 11.10 10.10
N VAL A 475 -14.07 11.98 9.69
CA VAL A 475 -14.35 13.41 9.47
C VAL A 475 -13.83 13.83 8.12
N ARG A 476 -14.69 14.44 7.32
CA ARG A 476 -14.30 15.06 6.03
C ARG A 476 -14.28 16.58 6.19
N LEU A 477 -13.10 17.16 5.93
CA LEU A 477 -12.90 18.60 5.86
C LEU A 477 -12.85 19.06 4.40
N ALA A 478 -13.36 20.26 4.14
CA ALA A 478 -13.22 20.95 2.86
C ALA A 478 -12.96 22.46 3.10
N TRP A 479 -12.25 23.08 2.16
CA TRP A 479 -11.91 24.50 2.24
C TRP A 479 -11.72 25.13 0.88
N ASN A 480 -11.54 26.43 0.83
CA ASN A 480 -11.13 27.17 -0.36
C ASN A 480 -9.72 27.74 -0.13
N SER A 481 -8.96 27.89 -1.20
CA SER A 481 -7.69 28.62 -1.22
C SER A 481 -7.76 29.74 -2.27
N ASP A 482 -7.18 30.89 -1.96
CA ASP A 482 -7.14 32.06 -2.86
C ASP A 482 -6.04 31.93 -3.92
N THR A 483 -4.95 31.22 -3.58
CA THR A 483 -3.85 30.83 -4.47
C THR A 483 -3.54 29.35 -4.28
N ALA A 484 -2.84 28.74 -5.23
CA ALA A 484 -2.38 27.37 -5.07
C ALA A 484 -1.30 27.31 -4.00
N ALA A 485 -1.52 26.51 -2.96
CA ALA A 485 -0.48 26.05 -2.05
C ALA A 485 0.23 24.84 -2.68
N ASP A 486 1.48 24.58 -2.30
CA ASP A 486 2.18 23.36 -2.68
C ASP A 486 1.47 22.15 -2.05
N TYR A 487 1.11 22.30 -0.76
CA TYR A 487 0.26 21.37 -0.04
C TYR A 487 -0.35 22.04 1.20
N TYR A 488 -1.20 21.31 1.94
CA TYR A 488 -1.84 21.75 3.17
C TYR A 488 -1.50 20.81 4.31
N GLU A 489 -1.16 21.35 5.48
CA GLU A 489 -1.03 20.62 6.72
C GLU A 489 -2.35 20.70 7.50
N VAL A 490 -2.88 19.54 7.91
CA VAL A 490 -4.13 19.43 8.66
C VAL A 490 -3.84 19.06 10.10
N TYR A 491 -4.23 19.90 11.02
CA TYR A 491 -3.96 19.75 12.45
C TYR A 491 -5.24 19.59 13.26
N ARG A 492 -5.14 18.84 14.35
CA ARG A 492 -6.00 18.97 15.48
C ARG A 492 -5.46 20.07 16.39
N VAL A 493 -6.31 21.00 16.82
CA VAL A 493 -5.97 22.02 17.82
C VAL A 493 -6.36 21.49 19.19
N ASN A 494 -5.37 21.30 20.07
CA ASN A 494 -5.56 20.78 21.42
C ASN A 494 -6.07 21.88 22.37
N GLN A 495 -6.52 21.52 23.58
CA GLN A 495 -7.04 22.48 24.58
C GLN A 495 -6.03 23.52 25.03
N ASP A 496 -4.74 23.19 25.01
CA ASP A 496 -3.63 24.10 25.33
C ASP A 496 -3.18 24.95 24.12
N ASN A 497 -3.92 24.91 23.01
CA ASN A 497 -3.62 25.50 21.72
C ASN A 497 -2.37 24.93 21.02
N SER A 498 -1.83 23.81 21.47
CA SER A 498 -0.84 23.07 20.70
C SER A 498 -1.50 22.40 19.48
N ARG A 499 -0.67 22.09 18.47
CA ARG A 499 -1.12 21.43 17.23
C ARG A 499 -0.66 19.98 17.20
N SER A 500 -1.55 19.06 16.84
CA SER A 500 -1.22 17.67 16.53
C SER A 500 -1.49 17.43 15.05
N LEU A 501 -0.46 17.08 14.27
CA LEU A 501 -0.61 16.82 12.83
C LEU A 501 -1.48 15.58 12.62
N LEU A 502 -2.54 15.72 11.83
CA LEU A 502 -3.43 14.63 11.41
C LEU A 502 -3.04 14.07 10.04
N GLY A 503 -2.42 14.91 9.21
CA GLY A 503 -1.95 14.53 7.88
C GLY A 503 -1.70 15.74 6.99
N VAL A 504 -1.42 15.46 5.71
CA VAL A 504 -1.13 16.44 4.68
C VAL A 504 -1.98 16.19 3.44
N SER A 505 -2.39 17.25 2.75
CA SER A 505 -3.20 17.16 1.54
C SER A 505 -2.63 18.06 0.44
N ASN A 506 -2.65 17.61 -0.80
CA ASN A 506 -2.36 18.40 -1.99
C ASN A 506 -3.62 18.98 -2.67
N THR A 507 -4.79 18.72 -2.08
CA THR A 507 -6.09 19.23 -2.54
C THR A 507 -6.78 20.02 -1.45
N THR A 508 -7.91 20.66 -1.77
CA THR A 508 -8.70 21.47 -0.82
C THR A 508 -9.71 20.64 -0.01
N SER A 509 -9.40 19.37 0.23
CA SER A 509 -10.19 18.48 1.08
C SER A 509 -9.30 17.45 1.77
N PHE A 510 -9.74 16.95 2.94
CA PHE A 510 -9.03 15.92 3.68
C PHE A 510 -9.99 15.04 4.46
N TYR A 511 -9.76 13.73 4.45
CA TYR A 511 -10.52 12.78 5.26
C TYR A 511 -9.67 12.28 6.42
N ILE A 512 -10.15 12.50 7.63
CA ILE A 512 -9.55 12.02 8.88
C ILE A 512 -10.24 10.69 9.20
N ASN A 513 -9.50 9.60 9.03
CA ASN A 513 -9.98 8.28 9.41
C ASN A 513 -9.75 8.03 10.91
N THR A 514 -10.77 7.54 11.61
CA THR A 514 -10.66 7.06 12.99
C THR A 514 -10.10 8.12 13.97
N LEU A 515 -10.64 9.35 13.91
CA LEU A 515 -10.30 10.40 14.87
C LEU A 515 -10.72 10.00 16.28
N PRO A 516 -9.83 9.86 17.28
CA PRO A 516 -10.23 9.54 18.64
C PRO A 516 -10.80 10.77 19.36
N ARG A 517 -11.82 10.53 20.16
CA ARG A 517 -12.33 11.53 21.13
C ARG A 517 -11.38 11.58 22.32
N THR A 518 -10.56 12.63 22.42
CA THR A 518 -9.48 12.72 23.42
C THR A 518 -9.77 13.67 24.56
N ASP A 519 -10.82 14.47 24.48
CA ASP A 519 -11.05 15.58 25.40
C ASP A 519 -12.31 15.41 26.24
N ASP A 520 -12.30 16.03 27.41
CA ASP A 520 -13.49 16.20 28.27
C ASP A 520 -14.56 17.09 27.64
N THR A 521 -14.27 17.72 26.51
CA THR A 521 -15.20 18.56 25.78
C THR A 521 -15.89 17.76 24.67
N ASN A 522 -17.15 18.08 24.41
CA ASN A 522 -17.89 17.52 23.28
C ASN A 522 -17.50 18.24 21.95
N LYS A 523 -16.24 18.66 21.80
CA LYS A 523 -15.76 19.42 20.64
C LYS A 523 -14.35 19.01 20.25
N SER A 524 -14.08 18.95 18.93
CA SER A 524 -12.74 18.91 18.37
C SER A 524 -12.55 20.08 17.43
N ALA A 525 -11.43 20.76 17.53
CA ALA A 525 -11.06 21.86 16.63
C ALA A 525 -10.01 21.38 15.63
N PHE A 526 -10.13 21.80 14.38
CA PHE A 526 -9.21 21.52 13.30
C PHE A 526 -8.66 22.81 12.73
N GLU A 527 -7.41 22.80 12.30
CA GLU A 527 -6.75 23.89 11.60
C GLU A 527 -6.14 23.36 10.30
N VAL A 528 -6.33 24.11 9.22
CA VAL A 528 -5.70 23.83 7.94
C VAL A 528 -4.76 24.98 7.61
N VAL A 529 -3.48 24.63 7.36
CA VAL A 529 -2.39 25.55 7.11
C VAL A 529 -1.88 25.32 5.69
N PRO A 530 -1.95 26.30 4.78
CA PRO A 530 -1.36 26.17 3.47
C PRO A 530 0.16 26.35 3.57
N VAL A 531 0.92 25.61 2.78
CA VAL A 531 2.39 25.64 2.75
C VAL A 531 2.84 25.89 1.30
N ASN A 532 3.73 26.85 1.08
CA ASN A 532 4.30 27.16 -0.23
C ASN A 532 5.53 26.28 -0.53
N ALA A 533 6.08 26.39 -1.75
CA ALA A 533 7.25 25.62 -2.17
C ALA A 533 8.55 25.95 -1.37
N ALA A 534 8.58 27.07 -0.67
CA ALA A 534 9.65 27.44 0.27
C ALA A 534 9.46 26.85 1.68
N PHE A 535 8.41 26.05 1.91
CA PHE A 535 7.98 25.50 3.21
C PHE A 535 7.57 26.55 4.24
N GLU A 536 7.10 27.71 3.78
CA GLU A 536 6.55 28.76 4.62
C GLU A 536 5.04 28.56 4.80
N GLU A 537 4.57 28.72 6.04
CA GLU A 537 3.14 28.69 6.37
C GLU A 537 2.44 29.96 5.90
N GLY A 538 1.33 29.79 5.18
CA GLY A 538 0.42 30.87 4.84
C GLY A 538 -0.65 31.10 5.91
N ASN A 539 -1.75 31.79 5.52
CA ASN A 539 -2.83 32.10 6.45
C ASN A 539 -3.75 30.89 6.64
N SER A 540 -3.78 30.36 7.85
CA SER A 540 -4.61 29.22 8.24
C SER A 540 -6.07 29.61 8.51
N ALA A 541 -6.95 28.60 8.53
CA ALA A 541 -8.32 28.69 9.04
C ALA A 541 -8.59 27.59 10.04
N GLN A 542 -9.55 27.82 10.94
CA GLN A 542 -9.98 26.84 11.95
C GLN A 542 -11.48 26.56 11.84
N VAL A 543 -11.88 25.33 12.19
CA VAL A 543 -13.27 24.87 12.30
C VAL A 543 -13.43 23.98 13.53
N VAL A 544 -14.62 23.96 14.08
CA VAL A 544 -14.97 23.13 15.25
C VAL A 544 -16.05 22.14 14.88
N MET A 545 -15.84 20.86 15.22
CA MET A 545 -16.82 19.78 15.15
C MET A 545 -17.39 19.51 16.55
N ASP A 546 -18.69 19.30 16.62
CA ASP A 546 -19.35 18.83 17.85
C ASP A 546 -19.43 17.28 17.85
N TRP A 547 -19.03 16.67 18.96
CA TRP A 547 -19.25 15.26 19.22
C TRP A 547 -20.69 15.02 19.75
N PRO A 548 -21.26 13.83 19.54
CA PRO A 548 -22.53 13.47 20.18
C PRO A 548 -22.36 13.46 21.71
N ASP A 549 -23.49 13.62 22.42
CA ASP A 549 -23.48 13.44 23.87
C ASP A 549 -22.99 12.05 24.28
N ASN A 550 -22.30 11.93 25.43
CA ASN A 550 -21.83 10.64 25.90
C ASN A 550 -23.04 9.70 26.12
N SER A 551 -23.01 8.53 25.51
CA SER A 551 -23.92 7.43 25.73
C SER A 551 -23.57 6.71 27.05
N LEU A 552 -24.54 6.01 27.65
CA LEU A 552 -24.25 5.07 28.74
C LEU A 552 -23.30 3.97 28.25
N PRO A 553 -22.35 3.50 29.09
CA PRO A 553 -21.47 2.43 28.73
C PRO A 553 -22.23 1.11 28.56
N LYS A 554 -21.66 0.18 27.80
CA LYS A 554 -22.14 -1.21 27.76
C LYS A 554 -21.23 -2.04 28.67
N ALA A 555 -21.84 -2.88 29.53
CA ALA A 555 -21.09 -3.72 30.44
C ALA A 555 -21.13 -5.17 30.01
N ASP A 556 -19.96 -5.80 29.83
CA ASP A 556 -19.79 -7.24 29.67
C ASP A 556 -18.36 -7.65 30.07
N PHE A 557 -18.12 -8.96 30.22
CA PHE A 557 -16.83 -9.51 30.63
C PHE A 557 -16.70 -10.99 30.28
N ALA A 558 -15.47 -11.49 30.34
CA ALA A 558 -15.14 -12.91 30.20
C ALA A 558 -14.17 -13.34 31.30
N ALA A 559 -14.12 -14.65 31.57
CA ALA A 559 -13.10 -15.27 32.42
C ALA A 559 -12.27 -16.23 31.54
N ASP A 560 -10.99 -16.42 31.90
CA ASP A 560 -10.11 -17.42 31.27
C ASP A 560 -10.58 -18.86 31.55
N VAL A 561 -11.15 -19.10 32.74
CA VAL A 561 -11.80 -20.37 33.08
C VAL A 561 -13.05 -20.11 33.92
N THR A 562 -14.07 -20.94 33.77
CA THR A 562 -15.33 -20.87 34.50
C THR A 562 -15.57 -22.09 35.37
N LEU A 563 -14.77 -23.16 35.22
CA LEU A 563 -14.84 -24.40 35.99
C LEU A 563 -13.43 -24.71 36.53
N ALA A 564 -13.22 -24.72 37.82
CA ALA A 564 -11.90 -24.84 38.41
C ALA A 564 -11.92 -25.50 39.80
N ALA A 565 -10.75 -25.93 40.30
CA ALA A 565 -10.58 -26.40 41.67
C ALA A 565 -10.50 -25.24 42.70
N PRO A 566 -10.82 -25.48 43.97
CA PRO A 566 -10.64 -24.47 45.02
C PRO A 566 -9.23 -23.89 45.04
N GLY A 567 -9.12 -22.55 45.10
CA GLY A 567 -7.85 -21.82 45.12
C GLY A 567 -7.19 -21.60 43.77
N THR A 568 -7.78 -22.08 42.67
CA THR A 568 -7.30 -21.78 41.33
C THR A 568 -7.46 -20.28 41.07
N LYS A 569 -6.42 -19.67 40.49
CA LYS A 569 -6.43 -18.27 40.07
C LYS A 569 -7.21 -18.14 38.77
N ILE A 570 -8.25 -17.31 38.74
CA ILE A 570 -9.11 -17.04 37.60
C ILE A 570 -8.90 -15.59 37.18
N THR A 571 -8.67 -15.34 35.89
CA THR A 571 -8.49 -14.00 35.37
C THR A 571 -9.75 -13.56 34.60
N PHE A 572 -10.25 -12.39 34.96
CA PHE A 572 -11.39 -11.76 34.33
C PHE A 572 -10.95 -10.57 33.49
N GLU A 573 -11.45 -10.49 32.26
CA GLU A 573 -11.19 -9.41 31.32
C GLU A 573 -12.49 -8.65 31.05
N SER A 574 -12.41 -7.33 31.07
CA SER A 574 -13.50 -6.44 30.71
C SER A 574 -13.75 -6.48 29.20
N LEU A 575 -15.03 -6.65 28.83
CA LEU A 575 -15.54 -6.48 27.46
C LEU A 575 -16.51 -5.28 27.41
N CYS A 576 -16.32 -4.33 28.30
CA CYS A 576 -17.11 -3.10 28.33
C CYS A 576 -16.82 -2.25 27.08
N SER A 577 -17.78 -1.38 26.71
CA SER A 577 -17.62 -0.48 25.56
C SER A 577 -16.49 0.54 25.77
N ALA A 578 -15.91 1.02 24.67
CA ALA A 578 -14.76 1.92 24.67
C ALA A 578 -15.00 3.27 25.41
N ASN A 579 -16.26 3.67 25.57
CA ASN A 579 -16.64 4.86 26.33
C ASN A 579 -16.73 4.64 27.87
N THR A 580 -16.23 3.52 28.37
CA THR A 580 -16.15 3.22 29.80
C THR A 580 -14.93 3.92 30.42
N GLU A 581 -15.13 4.70 31.47
CA GLU A 581 -14.03 5.41 32.18
C GLU A 581 -13.51 4.57 33.36
N THR A 582 -14.40 3.81 34.03
CA THR A 582 -14.06 2.97 35.20
C THR A 582 -14.76 1.63 35.10
N VAL A 583 -14.03 0.55 35.34
CA VAL A 583 -14.56 -0.82 35.43
C VAL A 583 -14.43 -1.30 36.86
N ASN A 584 -15.57 -1.55 37.54
CA ASN A 584 -15.63 -2.05 38.90
C ASN A 584 -16.16 -3.48 38.91
N TRP A 585 -15.55 -4.34 39.72
CA TRP A 585 -15.87 -5.75 39.82
C TRP A 585 -16.44 -6.10 41.21
N THR A 586 -17.32 -7.10 41.22
CA THR A 586 -17.78 -7.76 42.43
C THR A 586 -17.70 -9.27 42.25
N PHE A 587 -16.94 -9.93 43.15
CA PHE A 587 -16.67 -11.35 43.16
C PHE A 587 -17.08 -11.95 44.51
N THR A 588 -18.38 -12.13 44.72
CA THR A 588 -18.90 -12.65 45.98
C THR A 588 -18.33 -14.02 46.29
N GLY A 589 -17.66 -14.17 47.44
CA GLY A 589 -17.03 -15.42 47.89
C GLY A 589 -15.61 -15.66 47.41
N ALA A 590 -15.00 -14.74 46.64
CA ALA A 590 -13.60 -14.80 46.27
C ALA A 590 -12.68 -14.26 47.38
N ASP A 591 -11.38 -14.51 47.27
CA ASP A 591 -10.34 -13.96 48.13
C ASP A 591 -10.24 -12.42 48.04
N ILE A 592 -10.62 -11.86 46.90
CA ILE A 592 -10.80 -10.44 46.63
C ILE A 592 -12.24 -10.23 46.16
N GLU A 593 -13.10 -9.68 47.04
CA GLU A 593 -14.52 -9.52 46.71
C GLU A 593 -14.84 -8.33 45.82
N THR A 594 -13.98 -7.31 45.80
CA THR A 594 -14.15 -6.13 44.92
C THR A 594 -12.82 -5.68 44.35
N ALA A 595 -12.81 -5.28 43.08
CA ALA A 595 -11.64 -4.77 42.41
C ALA A 595 -12.01 -3.71 41.35
N GLU A 596 -11.02 -2.97 40.85
CA GLU A 596 -11.12 -2.00 39.76
C GLU A 596 -10.06 -2.30 38.71
N GLY A 597 -10.38 -2.12 37.43
CA GLY A 597 -9.49 -2.27 36.31
C GLY A 597 -10.04 -3.15 35.17
N GLU A 598 -9.41 -3.11 34.03
CA GLU A 598 -9.87 -3.86 32.86
C GLU A 598 -9.58 -5.37 32.98
N SER A 599 -8.49 -5.74 33.65
CA SER A 599 -8.12 -7.13 33.94
C SER A 599 -7.89 -7.35 35.40
N VAL A 600 -8.56 -8.37 35.99
CA VAL A 600 -8.47 -8.70 37.40
C VAL A 600 -8.38 -10.20 37.62
N SER A 601 -7.51 -10.65 38.52
CA SER A 601 -7.39 -12.06 38.86
C SER A 601 -7.77 -12.29 40.34
N VAL A 602 -8.64 -13.26 40.58
CA VAL A 602 -9.09 -13.66 41.91
C VAL A 602 -9.09 -15.18 42.07
N SER A 603 -9.23 -15.71 43.29
CA SER A 603 -9.42 -17.13 43.57
C SER A 603 -10.59 -17.37 44.53
N TYR A 604 -11.25 -18.52 44.38
CA TYR A 604 -12.33 -18.92 45.28
C TYR A 604 -11.84 -20.08 46.16
N PRO A 605 -11.82 -19.90 47.49
CA PRO A 605 -11.25 -20.91 48.38
C PRO A 605 -12.16 -22.10 48.66
N GLU A 606 -13.47 -21.93 48.50
CA GLU A 606 -14.49 -22.94 48.83
C GLU A 606 -15.16 -23.48 47.55
N GLU A 607 -15.62 -24.72 47.60
CA GLU A 607 -16.49 -25.27 46.56
C GLU A 607 -17.83 -24.53 46.48
N GLY A 608 -18.34 -24.32 45.29
CA GLY A 608 -19.60 -23.60 45.11
C GLY A 608 -19.83 -23.11 43.69
N ILE A 609 -20.97 -22.47 43.53
CA ILE A 609 -21.39 -21.80 42.30
C ILE A 609 -21.47 -20.29 42.60
N TYR A 610 -20.74 -19.48 41.84
CA TYR A 610 -20.54 -18.08 42.13
C TYR A 610 -21.02 -17.18 41.02
N ASN A 611 -21.67 -16.07 41.38
CA ASN A 611 -21.99 -15.00 40.45
C ASN A 611 -20.82 -14.02 40.38
N VAL A 612 -20.66 -13.42 39.19
CA VAL A 612 -19.70 -12.35 38.96
C VAL A 612 -20.45 -11.16 38.38
N LYS A 613 -20.14 -9.96 38.91
CA LYS A 613 -20.71 -8.71 38.41
C LYS A 613 -19.61 -7.72 38.02
N VAL A 614 -19.81 -7.08 36.88
CA VAL A 614 -19.04 -5.90 36.44
C VAL A 614 -19.96 -4.69 36.37
N THR A 615 -19.43 -3.53 36.73
CA THR A 615 -20.09 -2.23 36.61
C THR A 615 -19.22 -1.31 35.78
N ALA A 616 -19.69 -0.97 34.59
CA ALA A 616 -19.06 0.02 33.69
C ALA A 616 -19.59 1.41 34.03
N VAL A 617 -18.73 2.39 34.21
CA VAL A 617 -19.08 3.76 34.61
C VAL A 617 -18.45 4.75 33.63
N ASN A 618 -19.21 5.77 33.23
CA ASN A 618 -18.72 6.97 32.55
C ASN A 618 -19.53 8.22 33.02
N LYS A 619 -19.29 9.37 32.39
CA LYS A 619 -19.97 10.64 32.72
C LYS A 619 -21.49 10.62 32.50
N ALA A 620 -22.00 9.75 31.63
CA ALA A 620 -23.44 9.60 31.41
C ALA A 620 -24.12 8.76 32.47
N GLY A 621 -23.38 7.93 33.23
CA GLY A 621 -23.88 7.08 34.28
C GLY A 621 -23.17 5.74 34.38
N SER A 622 -23.86 4.71 34.89
CA SER A 622 -23.31 3.37 35.06
C SER A 622 -24.28 2.29 34.58
N ILE A 623 -23.73 1.20 34.06
CA ILE A 623 -24.46 -0.01 33.70
C ILE A 623 -23.78 -1.20 34.38
N GLU A 624 -24.61 -2.11 34.92
CA GLU A 624 -24.17 -3.34 35.55
C GLU A 624 -24.48 -4.55 34.64
N LYS A 625 -23.58 -5.52 34.63
CA LYS A 625 -23.77 -6.85 34.06
C LYS A 625 -23.40 -7.88 35.11
N GLU A 626 -24.34 -8.73 35.48
CA GLU A 626 -24.13 -9.89 36.33
C GLU A 626 -24.32 -11.16 35.51
N LYS A 627 -23.38 -12.10 35.65
CA LYS A 627 -23.48 -13.46 35.11
C LYS A 627 -23.73 -14.39 36.32
N GLU A 628 -24.96 -14.94 36.40
CA GLU A 628 -25.36 -15.85 37.46
C GLU A 628 -24.79 -17.25 37.26
N GLY A 629 -24.27 -17.87 38.33
CA GLY A 629 -23.68 -19.19 38.30
C GLY A 629 -22.46 -19.32 37.34
N TYR A 630 -21.81 -18.21 37.06
CA TYR A 630 -20.78 -18.13 36.01
C TYR A 630 -19.53 -18.91 36.35
N ILE A 631 -19.13 -18.95 37.63
CA ILE A 631 -17.96 -19.68 38.09
C ILE A 631 -18.40 -20.89 38.93
N VAL A 632 -17.95 -22.08 38.59
CA VAL A 632 -18.16 -23.32 39.32
C VAL A 632 -16.84 -23.82 39.90
N ILE A 633 -16.75 -23.92 41.19
CA ILE A 633 -15.59 -24.41 41.94
C ILE A 633 -15.90 -25.79 42.49
N THR A 634 -15.13 -26.79 42.09
CA THR A 634 -15.30 -28.18 42.52
C THR A 634 -13.97 -28.90 42.63
N SER A 635 -13.83 -29.80 43.61
CA SER A 635 -12.65 -30.69 43.72
C SER A 635 -12.53 -31.68 42.55
N ASP A 636 -13.61 -31.92 41.79
CA ASP A 636 -13.59 -32.76 40.60
C ASP A 636 -12.73 -32.14 39.45
N ALA A 637 -12.49 -30.84 39.51
CA ALA A 637 -11.60 -30.13 38.62
C ALA A 637 -10.10 -30.07 39.09
N ALA A 638 -9.74 -30.82 40.14
CA ALA A 638 -8.40 -30.75 40.73
C ALA A 638 -7.27 -31.19 39.79
N ASP A 639 -7.55 -32.06 38.85
CA ASP A 639 -6.59 -32.50 37.80
C ASP A 639 -6.59 -31.59 36.55
N GLY A 640 -7.36 -30.48 36.58
CA GLY A 640 -7.58 -29.56 35.46
C GLY A 640 -8.69 -30.02 34.49
N LEU A 641 -8.98 -29.18 33.53
CA LEU A 641 -9.95 -29.51 32.47
C LEU A 641 -9.29 -30.48 31.47
N VAL A 642 -10.08 -31.39 30.95
CA VAL A 642 -9.64 -32.37 29.93
C VAL A 642 -10.22 -32.04 28.58
N LEU A 643 -9.48 -32.35 27.51
CA LEU A 643 -9.95 -32.26 26.13
C LEU A 643 -10.95 -33.40 25.88
N LEU A 644 -12.20 -33.04 25.63
CA LEU A 644 -13.33 -33.98 25.49
C LEU A 644 -13.64 -34.32 24.02
N SER A 645 -13.25 -33.45 23.10
CA SER A 645 -13.64 -33.53 21.66
C SER A 645 -12.72 -34.35 20.78
N GLN A 646 -11.51 -34.70 21.26
CA GLN A 646 -10.55 -35.40 20.39
C GLN A 646 -11.07 -36.75 19.88
N GLY A 647 -11.24 -36.85 18.55
CA GLY A 647 -11.78 -38.04 17.89
C GLY A 647 -13.28 -38.26 18.17
N ALA A 648 -14.02 -37.24 18.61
CA ALA A 648 -15.46 -37.27 18.80
C ALA A 648 -16.18 -37.57 17.48
N GLY A 649 -17.37 -38.15 17.56
CA GLY A 649 -18.25 -38.30 16.38
C GLY A 649 -18.67 -36.93 15.86
N THR A 650 -18.63 -36.72 14.54
CA THR A 650 -18.97 -35.43 13.92
C THR A 650 -20.09 -35.58 12.90
N GLU A 651 -20.97 -34.56 12.83
CA GLU A 651 -21.99 -34.41 11.80
C GLU A 651 -22.01 -32.95 11.36
N ALA A 652 -22.00 -32.69 10.04
CA ALA A 652 -22.06 -31.32 9.51
C ALA A 652 -23.13 -31.21 8.42
N ASP A 653 -23.61 -29.96 8.20
CA ASP A 653 -24.60 -29.68 7.14
C ASP A 653 -23.99 -29.81 5.74
N ALA A 654 -22.69 -29.53 5.57
CA ALA A 654 -21.97 -29.63 4.32
C ALA A 654 -20.45 -29.81 4.54
N TYR A 655 -19.76 -30.31 3.52
CA TYR A 655 -18.30 -30.27 3.39
C TYR A 655 -17.89 -30.38 1.92
N VAL A 656 -16.71 -29.83 1.58
CA VAL A 656 -16.24 -29.70 0.18
C VAL A 656 -15.88 -31.05 -0.43
N ASN A 657 -15.15 -31.90 0.29
CA ASN A 657 -14.68 -33.21 -0.15
C ASN A 657 -14.19 -34.06 1.05
N GLU A 658 -13.87 -35.30 0.80
CA GLU A 658 -13.42 -36.29 1.82
C GLU A 658 -12.11 -35.87 2.55
N ASN A 659 -11.31 -34.96 2.01
CA ASN A 659 -10.09 -34.46 2.67
C ASN A 659 -10.34 -33.23 3.54
N GLU A 660 -11.56 -32.70 3.52
CA GLU A 660 -12.00 -31.53 4.31
C GLU A 660 -13.33 -31.83 5.03
N ALA A 661 -13.49 -33.09 5.42
CA ALA A 661 -14.68 -33.62 6.09
C ALA A 661 -14.73 -33.21 7.58
N PRO A 662 -15.90 -33.31 8.24
CA PRO A 662 -16.09 -32.83 9.61
C PRO A 662 -15.16 -33.43 10.65
N GLU A 663 -14.73 -34.69 10.48
CA GLU A 663 -13.82 -35.38 11.41
C GLU A 663 -12.45 -34.69 11.55
N PHE A 664 -12.04 -33.92 10.55
CA PHE A 664 -10.78 -33.16 10.58
C PHE A 664 -10.83 -31.91 11.47
N ALA A 665 -11.99 -31.55 12.00
CA ALA A 665 -12.10 -30.48 12.99
C ALA A 665 -11.92 -30.98 14.45
N VAL A 666 -11.63 -32.27 14.67
CA VAL A 666 -11.44 -32.86 16.00
C VAL A 666 -10.34 -33.93 16.01
N ASP A 667 -9.44 -33.94 15.03
CA ASP A 667 -8.40 -34.97 14.87
C ASP A 667 -7.09 -34.64 15.61
N GLY A 668 -6.95 -33.41 16.10
CA GLY A 668 -5.78 -32.89 16.81
C GLY A 668 -4.66 -32.45 15.88
N ASP A 669 -4.93 -32.25 14.60
CA ASP A 669 -3.97 -31.81 13.58
C ASP A 669 -4.39 -30.50 12.92
N VAL A 670 -3.81 -29.39 13.36
CA VAL A 670 -4.08 -28.05 12.79
C VAL A 670 -3.62 -27.85 11.33
N SER A 671 -3.13 -28.89 10.68
CA SER A 671 -2.87 -28.89 9.24
C SER A 671 -4.02 -29.42 8.39
N THR A 672 -5.03 -30.02 9.02
CA THR A 672 -6.29 -30.50 8.42
C THR A 672 -7.45 -29.62 8.84
N LYS A 673 -8.57 -29.66 8.15
CA LYS A 673 -9.73 -28.83 8.48
C LYS A 673 -11.06 -29.44 8.04
N TRP A 674 -12.13 -29.01 8.67
CA TRP A 674 -13.46 -29.04 8.07
C TRP A 674 -13.65 -27.78 7.22
N CYS A 675 -14.07 -27.96 5.95
CA CYS A 675 -14.44 -26.85 5.08
C CYS A 675 -15.82 -27.09 4.49
N ALA A 676 -16.76 -26.17 4.73
CA ALA A 676 -18.11 -26.21 4.18
C ALA A 676 -18.33 -25.04 3.22
N THR A 677 -18.96 -25.31 2.08
CA THR A 677 -19.28 -24.33 1.05
C THR A 677 -20.78 -24.29 0.79
N GLY A 678 -21.26 -23.14 0.32
CA GLY A 678 -22.66 -22.86 0.08
C GLY A 678 -23.10 -21.60 0.79
N ALA A 679 -24.39 -21.43 0.98
CA ALA A 679 -24.92 -20.29 1.71
C ALA A 679 -24.80 -20.51 3.22
N ALA A 680 -24.21 -19.56 3.95
CA ALA A 680 -24.20 -19.58 5.41
C ALA A 680 -25.64 -19.46 5.98
N PRO A 681 -25.92 -19.94 7.21
CA PRO A 681 -24.96 -20.50 8.17
C PRO A 681 -24.56 -21.93 7.85
N HIS A 682 -23.35 -22.33 8.29
CA HIS A 682 -22.86 -23.71 8.27
C HIS A 682 -22.83 -24.27 9.69
N GLU A 683 -23.10 -25.57 9.84
CA GLU A 683 -23.19 -26.19 11.17
C GLU A 683 -22.33 -27.45 11.24
N ILE A 684 -21.64 -27.62 12.36
CA ILE A 684 -20.99 -28.87 12.76
C ILE A 684 -21.40 -29.24 14.18
N THR A 685 -21.75 -30.51 14.39
CA THR A 685 -22.12 -31.06 15.70
C THR A 685 -21.14 -32.16 16.10
N LEU A 686 -20.63 -32.07 17.33
CA LEU A 686 -19.72 -33.04 17.94
C LEU A 686 -20.51 -33.92 18.92
N ASP A 687 -20.35 -35.25 18.91
CA ASP A 687 -20.87 -36.17 19.92
C ASP A 687 -19.71 -36.64 20.82
N LEU A 688 -19.67 -36.12 22.05
CA LEU A 688 -18.64 -36.44 23.05
C LEU A 688 -18.78 -37.87 23.62
N GLY A 689 -19.79 -38.65 23.16
CA GLY A 689 -20.00 -40.02 23.56
C GLY A 689 -20.83 -40.21 24.84
N GLU A 690 -20.66 -39.38 25.85
CA GLU A 690 -21.37 -39.35 27.13
C GLU A 690 -21.63 -37.92 27.59
N VAL A 691 -22.46 -37.74 28.59
CA VAL A 691 -22.71 -36.43 29.19
C VAL A 691 -21.52 -36.05 30.08
N ASN A 692 -20.90 -34.93 29.79
CA ASN A 692 -19.78 -34.34 30.53
C ASN A 692 -20.16 -32.92 30.97
N THR A 693 -19.50 -32.35 31.96
CA THR A 693 -19.68 -30.94 32.32
C THR A 693 -18.69 -30.12 31.45
N VAL A 694 -19.20 -29.44 30.42
CA VAL A 694 -18.47 -28.62 29.47
C VAL A 694 -18.42 -27.18 29.92
N SER A 695 -17.26 -26.51 29.81
CA SER A 695 -17.05 -25.12 30.26
C SER A 695 -16.36 -24.21 29.30
N ALA A 696 -15.66 -24.75 28.29
CA ALA A 696 -14.98 -23.94 27.28
C ALA A 696 -14.88 -24.66 25.93
N VAL A 697 -14.82 -23.89 24.89
CA VAL A 697 -14.55 -24.36 23.50
C VAL A 697 -13.51 -23.45 22.85
N ASP A 698 -12.40 -24.02 22.42
CA ASP A 698 -11.42 -23.34 21.59
C ASP A 698 -11.68 -23.66 20.12
N ILE A 699 -11.59 -22.66 19.27
CA ILE A 699 -11.82 -22.79 17.83
C ILE A 699 -10.59 -22.26 17.09
N PHE A 700 -10.06 -23.10 16.22
CA PHE A 700 -8.95 -22.76 15.35
C PHE A 700 -9.50 -22.42 13.96
N HIS A 701 -9.47 -21.14 13.63
CA HIS A 701 -9.98 -20.60 12.36
C HIS A 701 -8.91 -20.69 11.26
N ALA A 702 -9.20 -20.17 10.08
CA ALA A 702 -8.38 -20.27 8.88
C ALA A 702 -6.90 -19.91 9.07
N GLU A 703 -6.60 -18.80 9.75
CA GLU A 703 -5.24 -18.34 10.01
C GLU A 703 -4.42 -19.32 10.87
N ALA A 704 -5.05 -20.02 11.80
CA ALA A 704 -4.39 -21.04 12.63
C ALA A 704 -3.81 -22.18 11.79
N GLY A 705 -4.44 -22.51 10.66
CA GLY A 705 -3.95 -23.48 9.68
C GLY A 705 -3.07 -22.89 8.57
N GLY A 706 -2.71 -21.61 8.66
CA GLY A 706 -1.80 -20.94 7.71
C GLY A 706 -2.50 -20.29 6.52
N GLU A 707 -3.83 -20.14 6.53
CA GLU A 707 -4.56 -19.36 5.53
C GLU A 707 -4.52 -17.84 5.90
N SER A 708 -5.04 -17.00 5.00
CA SER A 708 -5.11 -15.55 5.23
C SER A 708 -6.10 -15.20 6.36
N ALA A 709 -5.77 -14.20 7.20
CA ALA A 709 -6.59 -13.76 8.33
C ALA A 709 -8.00 -13.26 7.93
N ASP A 710 -8.18 -12.80 6.69
CA ASP A 710 -9.50 -12.43 6.16
C ASP A 710 -10.42 -13.63 5.92
N MET A 711 -9.89 -14.86 5.93
CA MET A 711 -10.65 -16.11 5.90
C MET A 711 -11.07 -16.60 7.29
N ASN A 712 -10.65 -15.93 8.39
CA ASN A 712 -11.13 -16.26 9.73
C ASN A 712 -12.63 -16.06 9.85
N THR A 713 -13.29 -16.99 10.56
CA THR A 713 -14.74 -16.89 10.85
C THR A 713 -15.03 -15.59 11.59
N LYS A 714 -15.92 -14.77 11.05
CA LYS A 714 -16.28 -13.46 11.63
C LYS A 714 -17.35 -13.56 12.70
N SER A 715 -18.33 -14.44 12.49
CA SER A 715 -19.47 -14.58 13.43
C SER A 715 -19.87 -16.04 13.56
N TYR A 716 -20.04 -16.48 14.81
CA TYR A 716 -20.42 -17.85 15.13
C TYR A 716 -21.18 -17.95 16.47
N THR A 717 -21.86 -19.08 16.67
CA THR A 717 -22.59 -19.41 17.88
C THR A 717 -22.25 -20.82 18.34
N ILE A 718 -22.01 -21.00 19.63
CA ILE A 718 -21.77 -22.30 20.27
C ILE A 718 -23.02 -22.70 21.04
N LEU A 719 -23.51 -23.91 20.79
CA LEU A 719 -24.66 -24.48 21.45
C LEU A 719 -24.31 -25.84 22.05
N VAL A 720 -24.96 -26.21 23.13
CA VAL A 720 -24.78 -27.50 23.80
C VAL A 720 -26.09 -28.24 23.97
N SER A 721 -26.03 -29.57 24.06
CA SER A 721 -27.22 -30.41 24.28
C SER A 721 -26.84 -31.69 24.99
N GLN A 722 -27.76 -32.23 25.83
CA GLN A 722 -27.62 -33.56 26.41
C GLN A 722 -28.17 -34.67 25.51
N ASP A 723 -29.20 -34.38 24.70
CA ASP A 723 -29.98 -35.38 23.96
C ASP A 723 -29.78 -35.30 22.42
N GLY A 724 -29.03 -34.29 21.93
CA GLY A 724 -28.81 -34.04 20.52
C GLY A 724 -30.00 -33.45 19.75
N ASN A 725 -31.09 -33.11 20.45
CA ASN A 725 -32.30 -32.56 19.83
C ASN A 725 -32.62 -31.15 20.32
N SER A 726 -32.40 -30.89 21.61
CA SER A 726 -32.65 -29.58 22.25
C SER A 726 -31.33 -28.94 22.55
N PHE A 727 -30.98 -27.91 21.75
CA PHE A 727 -29.74 -27.16 21.89
C PHE A 727 -29.97 -25.82 22.65
N GLU A 728 -29.11 -25.52 23.60
CA GLU A 728 -29.02 -24.25 24.33
C GLU A 728 -27.80 -23.48 23.83
N GLU A 729 -27.97 -22.19 23.50
CA GLU A 729 -26.88 -21.29 23.20
C GLU A 729 -26.09 -20.97 24.48
N VAL A 730 -24.77 -21.17 24.43
CA VAL A 730 -23.87 -20.90 25.57
C VAL A 730 -22.87 -19.79 25.28
N TYR A 731 -22.56 -19.53 24.00
CA TYR A 731 -21.64 -18.47 23.59
C TYR A 731 -21.95 -17.98 22.17
N SER A 732 -21.74 -16.67 21.92
CA SER A 732 -21.95 -16.08 20.60
C SER A 732 -20.94 -14.98 20.34
N VAL A 733 -20.38 -14.95 19.13
CA VAL A 733 -19.40 -13.95 18.66
C VAL A 733 -19.88 -13.33 17.36
N THR A 734 -19.82 -12.01 17.24
CA THR A 734 -20.31 -11.29 16.05
C THR A 734 -19.21 -10.61 15.23
N LYS A 735 -18.03 -10.36 15.82
CA LYS A 735 -16.93 -9.59 15.20
C LYS A 735 -15.57 -10.20 15.52
N ASN A 736 -15.39 -11.52 15.33
CA ASN A 736 -14.08 -12.14 15.50
C ASN A 736 -13.15 -11.76 14.32
N THR A 737 -11.88 -11.51 14.63
CA THR A 737 -10.78 -11.35 13.67
C THR A 737 -9.61 -12.29 13.95
N ASN A 738 -9.61 -12.98 15.09
CA ASN A 738 -8.51 -13.83 15.55
C ASN A 738 -8.50 -15.19 14.86
N GLY A 739 -7.31 -15.73 14.61
CA GLY A 739 -7.11 -17.07 14.08
C GLY A 739 -7.41 -18.19 15.08
N THR A 740 -7.35 -17.91 16.39
CA THR A 740 -7.75 -18.83 17.45
C THR A 740 -8.58 -18.09 18.48
N THR A 741 -9.69 -18.70 18.93
CA THR A 741 -10.57 -18.12 19.93
C THR A 741 -10.76 -19.07 21.11
N HIS A 742 -10.70 -18.55 22.33
CA HIS A 742 -11.03 -19.25 23.56
C HIS A 742 -12.40 -18.75 24.06
N ASN A 743 -13.37 -19.65 24.21
CA ASN A 743 -14.76 -19.30 24.53
C ASN A 743 -15.19 -20.03 25.81
N ALA A 744 -14.90 -19.42 26.97
CA ALA A 744 -15.32 -19.92 28.25
C ALA A 744 -16.75 -19.43 28.60
N PHE A 745 -17.60 -20.33 29.06
CA PHE A 745 -18.98 -20.04 29.41
C PHE A 745 -19.40 -20.73 30.70
N THR A 746 -20.59 -20.35 31.24
CA THR A 746 -21.17 -21.02 32.40
C THR A 746 -21.23 -22.53 32.19
N PRO A 747 -20.61 -23.36 33.05
CA PRO A 747 -20.50 -24.80 32.84
C PRO A 747 -21.88 -25.45 32.65
N LYS A 748 -21.98 -26.36 31.70
CA LYS A 748 -23.20 -27.07 31.29
C LYS A 748 -22.97 -28.55 31.14
N ASP A 749 -23.89 -29.36 31.60
CA ASP A 749 -23.90 -30.79 31.30
C ASP A 749 -24.34 -31.01 29.87
N ALA A 750 -23.44 -31.55 29.05
CA ALA A 750 -23.66 -31.76 27.62
C ALA A 750 -22.97 -33.02 27.12
N ARG A 751 -23.61 -33.71 26.16
CA ARG A 751 -23.01 -34.71 25.30
C ARG A 751 -22.73 -34.21 23.91
N TYR A 752 -23.51 -33.25 23.44
CA TYR A 752 -23.36 -32.70 22.09
C TYR A 752 -22.96 -31.24 22.17
N VAL A 753 -21.99 -30.86 21.33
CA VAL A 753 -21.56 -29.47 21.13
C VAL A 753 -21.74 -29.13 19.66
N LYS A 754 -22.44 -28.04 19.38
CA LYS A 754 -22.68 -27.57 18.01
C LYS A 754 -22.06 -26.20 17.82
N LEU A 755 -21.27 -26.06 16.73
CA LEU A 755 -20.79 -24.77 16.23
C LEU A 755 -21.65 -24.38 15.03
N VAL A 756 -22.23 -23.18 15.06
CA VAL A 756 -22.94 -22.55 13.95
C VAL A 756 -22.11 -21.39 13.45
N VAL A 757 -21.59 -21.49 12.24
CA VAL A 757 -20.80 -20.47 11.56
C VAL A 757 -21.76 -19.54 10.82
N ASN A 758 -22.10 -18.40 11.45
CA ASN A 758 -23.06 -17.44 10.92
C ASN A 758 -22.49 -16.57 9.80
N LYS A 759 -21.23 -16.15 9.93
CA LYS A 759 -20.48 -15.42 8.91
C LYS A 759 -19.09 -16.02 8.77
N PRO A 760 -18.86 -16.80 7.68
CA PRO A 760 -17.65 -17.64 7.53
C PRO A 760 -16.33 -16.88 7.40
N THR A 761 -16.32 -15.65 6.84
CA THR A 761 -15.10 -14.87 6.59
C THR A 761 -15.29 -13.39 6.92
N GLN A 762 -14.21 -12.61 6.86
CA GLN A 762 -14.28 -11.15 7.02
C GLN A 762 -14.93 -10.46 5.81
N GLY A 763 -14.86 -11.09 4.64
CA GLY A 763 -15.37 -10.59 3.36
C GLY A 763 -16.69 -11.23 2.89
N SER A 764 -16.77 -11.51 1.61
CA SER A 764 -17.94 -12.09 0.91
C SER A 764 -17.84 -13.60 0.65
N ASP A 765 -16.68 -14.23 0.91
CA ASP A 765 -16.53 -15.68 0.77
C ASP A 765 -17.39 -16.37 1.84
N SER A 766 -18.20 -17.32 1.41
CA SER A 766 -19.18 -18.04 2.24
C SER A 766 -18.69 -19.41 2.75
N ALA A 767 -17.44 -19.78 2.46
CA ALA A 767 -16.89 -21.06 2.91
C ALA A 767 -16.43 -20.98 4.37
N ALA A 768 -16.97 -21.86 5.22
CA ALA A 768 -16.47 -22.05 6.58
C ALA A 768 -15.19 -22.87 6.57
N ARG A 769 -14.18 -22.46 7.34
CA ARG A 769 -12.87 -23.11 7.47
C ARG A 769 -12.51 -23.24 8.93
N ILE A 770 -12.65 -24.44 9.48
CA ILE A 770 -12.36 -24.73 10.89
C ILE A 770 -11.33 -25.85 10.94
N TYR A 771 -10.17 -25.53 11.52
CA TYR A 771 -9.05 -26.45 11.63
C TYR A 771 -9.16 -27.36 12.85
N GLU A 772 -9.60 -26.81 14.01
CA GLU A 772 -9.86 -27.59 15.20
C GLU A 772 -11.00 -26.99 16.05
N ILE A 773 -11.75 -27.87 16.73
CA ILE A 773 -12.71 -27.53 17.78
C ILE A 773 -12.36 -28.33 19.03
N GLU A 774 -11.74 -27.67 19.99
CA GLU A 774 -11.33 -28.27 21.24
C GLU A 774 -12.36 -27.95 22.34
N VAL A 775 -13.05 -28.98 22.82
CA VAL A 775 -14.05 -28.86 23.88
C VAL A 775 -13.43 -29.26 25.20
N TYR A 776 -13.49 -28.39 26.21
CA TYR A 776 -12.90 -28.59 27.52
C TYR A 776 -13.95 -28.69 28.62
N GLY A 777 -13.67 -29.58 29.58
CA GLY A 777 -14.56 -29.81 30.72
C GLY A 777 -14.03 -30.87 31.67
N ILE A 778 -14.94 -31.44 32.47
CA ILE A 778 -14.70 -32.59 33.36
C ILE A 778 -15.66 -33.71 33.02
N LYS A 779 -15.17 -34.96 33.22
CA LYS A 779 -15.95 -36.21 32.98
C LYS A 779 -16.85 -36.54 34.17
#